data_ac2d6fdcd7ddfc77b9f5a8ffae7bdefe
#
_entry.id   ac2d6fdcd7ddfc77b9f5a8ffae7bdefe
#
_cell.length_a   1.000
_cell.length_b   1.000
_cell.length_c   1.000
_cell.angle_alpha   90.00
_cell.angle_beta   90.00
_cell.angle_gamma   90.00
#
_symmetry.space_group_name_H-M   'P 1'
#
loop_
_entity.id
_entity.type
_entity.pdbx_description
1 polymer ?
#
loop_
_entity_poly.entity_id
_entity_poly.type
_entity_poly.pdbx_seq_one_letter_code
_entity_poly.pdbx_strand_id
1 'polypeptide(L)'
;MTIAETLKNDILKDDYFLSLFQKAEVISACDCFSLATKESISEKEFKDLMRFADILSHSTDSNARNLAYKIIALLVKVFGHTEGFNLFASAILSKLGNFPALQFLRDNHEYISTLPLERDIEKQVKSENQKTSNGKYVFTDAQYQIRKELDLFDYFSFSGPTSIGKSFIMKDYIRHLLQQNQISNGAVVILVPTRALIGQVVAELRNEIDDSEVNIASHPVLSSYAQKRYKHHVFVFTPERLLSYVSTNSLTIKYLFVDEAQKVIAENDSRSSLYYHAIYETTRRFATKLVFASPNIPNPDIFLKLFEKDEKGSLAITEQTVAQNRYFVDFKEKHATLFSDLGDKHELDNFQFNLSSNKLIENLGKDVNNIIYCNGISETVRRAKEFALTLQKVPDTQELRDLIVFIADYVHKDYYLIECLRKGVAFHHGKMPQPVRRKIEDFFADKDSSLRYVFCTSTLLEGINLPAKNIFVFNDGHGSHTFEKIDFENLIGRAGRLMKEVSGNVICVRDEDRRWKEGADLLKKTDLEKVDSFLINKEKRRKKEFINIGKALLNEDLSTSLRVGEKENLTHYSTIMLLHHIENDGSVLKAGFFEKNTQAFELLEKTKKNNNVPSDILRSSSTIKPIYQNKVLVYIQKNQQQAVLTINNENIDVIVHALETLYEMYNWGVEESGGRDPLIPKGLVGVGHGMSRLRYWAMLIRNWTKAEPISRLITFSLKYHQEKGDIWFYEDGRPINEKFTGDQKQINIIIEQIMSDIENGLRFKIEKYFLNYYLLSRYVLGEENAGQDWSEFIEYGTTDKRVIELQNIGFSRGASRYLISEHSDLLTFSDTGELLDVKETELLKVIDKKNEHYEEVLEIFG
;
A
#
# COMPACT_ATOMS: atom_id res chain seq x y z
N MET A 1 21.40 35.99 -11.24
CA MET A 1 20.55 35.80 -10.04
C MET A 1 19.39 36.78 -10.17
N THR A 2 18.14 36.33 -10.04
CA THR A 2 16.98 37.23 -10.09
C THR A 2 16.88 38.05 -8.80
N ILE A 3 16.15 39.18 -8.82
CA ILE A 3 15.91 39.98 -7.60
C ILE A 3 15.28 39.10 -6.49
N ALA A 4 14.36 38.24 -6.84
CA ALA A 4 13.74 37.32 -5.89
C ALA A 4 14.76 36.39 -5.19
N GLU A 5 15.73 35.86 -5.93
CA GLU A 5 16.77 34.99 -5.36
C GLU A 5 17.76 35.76 -4.48
N THR A 6 18.05 37.04 -4.78
CA THR A 6 18.86 37.88 -3.91
C THR A 6 18.13 38.15 -2.61
N LEU A 7 16.88 38.62 -2.67
CA LEU A 7 16.06 38.91 -1.49
C LEU A 7 15.83 37.66 -0.62
N LYS A 8 15.63 36.51 -1.24
CA LYS A 8 15.54 35.22 -0.50
C LYS A 8 16.79 34.99 0.34
N ASN A 9 17.98 35.12 -0.26
CA ASN A 9 19.23 34.88 0.46
C ASN A 9 19.46 35.89 1.60
N ASP A 10 18.99 37.13 1.44
CA ASP A 10 19.06 38.14 2.49
C ASP A 10 18.09 37.80 3.63
N ILE A 11 16.84 37.45 3.33
CA ILE A 11 15.83 37.06 4.33
C ILE A 11 16.30 35.85 5.15
N LEU A 12 16.85 34.81 4.52
CA LEU A 12 17.29 33.58 5.22
C LEU A 12 18.52 33.83 6.12
N LYS A 13 19.14 35.00 6.07
CA LYS A 13 20.26 35.44 6.94
C LYS A 13 19.84 36.54 7.89
N ASP A 14 18.62 37.06 7.79
CA ASP A 14 18.14 38.16 8.62
C ASP A 14 17.75 37.67 10.00
N ASP A 15 18.48 38.09 11.04
CA ASP A 15 18.21 37.69 12.43
C ASP A 15 16.80 38.06 12.89
N TYR A 16 16.24 39.17 12.38
CA TYR A 16 14.86 39.55 12.69
C TYR A 16 13.85 38.54 12.13
N PHE A 17 14.00 38.14 10.86
CA PHE A 17 13.16 37.10 10.25
C PHE A 17 13.29 35.78 11.01
N LEU A 18 14.50 35.31 11.28
CA LEU A 18 14.74 34.04 11.97
C LEU A 18 14.10 34.02 13.35
N SER A 19 14.28 35.09 14.15
CA SER A 19 13.67 35.24 15.47
C SER A 19 12.12 35.25 15.38
N LEU A 20 11.55 35.96 14.41
CA LEU A 20 10.12 36.11 14.25
C LEU A 20 9.46 34.81 13.78
N PHE A 21 10.12 34.10 12.88
CA PHE A 21 9.66 32.77 12.41
C PHE A 21 9.68 31.76 13.57
N GLN A 22 10.76 31.70 14.34
CA GLN A 22 10.86 30.87 15.55
C GLN A 22 9.74 31.19 16.55
N LYS A 23 9.50 32.48 16.81
CA LYS A 23 8.40 32.90 17.69
C LYS A 23 7.05 32.37 17.21
N ALA A 24 6.76 32.45 15.92
CA ALA A 24 5.52 31.94 15.34
C ALA A 24 5.41 30.41 15.47
N GLU A 25 6.49 29.66 15.25
CA GLU A 25 6.50 28.20 15.46
C GLU A 25 6.25 27.81 16.92
N VAL A 26 6.91 28.50 17.89
CA VAL A 26 6.72 28.24 19.32
C VAL A 26 5.30 28.56 19.76
N ILE A 27 4.72 29.68 19.33
CA ILE A 27 3.32 30.03 19.65
C ILE A 27 2.37 28.97 19.10
N SER A 28 2.57 28.54 17.84
CA SER A 28 1.76 27.49 17.23
C SER A 28 1.89 26.15 17.98
N ALA A 29 3.08 25.81 18.46
CA ALA A 29 3.31 24.61 19.26
C ALA A 29 2.62 24.71 20.64
N CYS A 30 2.78 25.85 21.33
CA CYS A 30 2.09 26.09 22.61
C CYS A 30 0.57 25.97 22.47
N ASP A 31 0.02 26.54 21.41
CA ASP A 31 -1.40 26.42 21.12
C ASP A 31 -1.83 24.98 20.81
N CYS A 32 -1.02 24.23 20.05
CA CYS A 32 -1.26 22.80 19.74
C CYS A 32 -1.36 21.98 21.02
N PHE A 33 -0.44 22.17 21.97
CA PHE A 33 -0.40 21.42 23.24
C PHE A 33 -1.19 22.07 24.37
N SER A 34 -1.92 23.15 24.10
CA SER A 34 -2.65 23.95 25.09
C SER A 34 -1.76 24.44 26.25
N LEU A 35 -0.52 24.83 25.95
CA LEU A 35 0.44 25.36 26.91
C LEU A 35 0.25 26.86 27.05
N ALA A 36 0.42 27.35 28.27
CA ALA A 36 0.41 28.78 28.53
C ALA A 36 1.65 29.46 27.94
N THR A 37 1.45 30.44 27.07
CA THR A 37 2.52 31.30 26.57
C THR A 37 2.21 32.76 26.86
N LYS A 38 3.26 33.54 27.20
CA LYS A 38 3.17 35.00 27.36
C LYS A 38 3.42 35.71 26.01
N GLU A 39 3.89 34.99 25.01
CA GLU A 39 4.22 35.54 23.69
C GLU A 39 2.98 35.59 22.81
N SER A 40 2.86 36.65 22.05
CA SER A 40 1.85 36.83 21.01
C SER A 40 2.46 37.51 19.80
N ILE A 41 1.92 37.26 18.63
CA ILE A 41 2.32 37.97 17.41
C ILE A 41 1.57 39.30 17.37
N SER A 42 2.32 40.43 17.38
CA SER A 42 1.76 41.77 17.21
C SER A 42 1.31 41.99 15.75
N GLU A 43 0.47 43.02 15.53
CA GLU A 43 0.00 43.37 14.17
C GLU A 43 1.18 43.76 13.24
N LYS A 44 2.22 44.38 13.77
CA LYS A 44 3.44 44.70 12.99
C LYS A 44 4.16 43.41 12.60
N GLU A 45 4.43 42.53 13.54
CA GLU A 45 5.12 41.27 13.32
C GLU A 45 4.32 40.37 12.34
N PHE A 46 3.00 40.35 12.44
CA PHE A 46 2.12 39.70 11.48
C PHE A 46 2.35 40.23 10.04
N LYS A 47 2.29 41.58 9.87
CA LYS A 47 2.51 42.20 8.55
C LYS A 47 3.89 41.91 8.00
N ASP A 48 4.91 41.89 8.84
CA ASP A 48 6.29 41.61 8.44
C ASP A 48 6.45 40.14 8.02
N LEU A 49 5.91 39.18 8.79
CA LEU A 49 5.88 37.76 8.39
C LEU A 49 5.19 37.54 7.06
N MET A 50 4.03 38.15 6.84
CA MET A 50 3.33 38.01 5.56
C MET A 50 4.07 38.62 4.39
N ARG A 51 4.81 39.76 4.59
CA ARG A 51 5.70 40.34 3.56
C ARG A 51 6.87 39.41 3.24
N PHE A 52 7.51 38.82 4.24
CA PHE A 52 8.56 37.83 4.03
C PHE A 52 8.01 36.61 3.25
N ALA A 53 6.84 36.11 3.62
CA ALA A 53 6.19 35.02 2.90
C ALA A 53 5.89 35.38 1.44
N ASP A 54 5.42 36.61 1.15
CA ASP A 54 5.16 37.04 -0.23
C ASP A 54 6.49 37.06 -1.04
N ILE A 55 7.55 37.64 -0.51
CA ILE A 55 8.87 37.66 -1.18
C ILE A 55 9.39 36.25 -1.42
N LEU A 56 9.35 35.36 -0.41
CA LEU A 56 9.80 33.97 -0.50
C LEU A 56 8.99 33.16 -1.53
N SER A 57 7.70 33.48 -1.71
CA SER A 57 6.84 32.82 -2.69
C SER A 57 7.24 33.05 -4.15
N HIS A 58 8.03 34.11 -4.43
CA HIS A 58 8.54 34.41 -5.76
C HIS A 58 9.84 33.66 -6.11
N SER A 59 10.47 32.99 -5.15
CA SER A 59 11.67 32.20 -5.39
C SER A 59 11.38 30.96 -6.23
N THR A 60 12.41 30.50 -6.96
CA THR A 60 12.40 29.18 -7.62
C THR A 60 12.89 28.06 -6.69
N ASP A 61 13.38 28.40 -5.51
CA ASP A 61 13.85 27.46 -4.49
C ASP A 61 12.67 26.86 -3.72
N SER A 62 12.52 25.55 -3.80
CA SER A 62 11.43 24.84 -3.12
C SER A 62 11.44 25.05 -1.60
N ASN A 63 12.61 25.17 -0.96
CA ASN A 63 12.69 25.39 0.49
C ASN A 63 12.12 26.77 0.86
N ALA A 64 12.45 27.80 0.09
CA ALA A 64 11.89 29.15 0.30
C ALA A 64 10.36 29.17 0.09
N ARG A 65 9.87 28.49 -0.94
CA ARG A 65 8.44 28.35 -1.22
C ARG A 65 7.72 27.56 -0.10
N ASN A 66 8.35 26.51 0.43
CA ASN A 66 7.83 25.75 1.58
C ASN A 66 7.75 26.63 2.84
N LEU A 67 8.76 27.49 3.11
CA LEU A 67 8.71 28.44 4.22
C LEU A 67 7.60 29.48 4.06
N ALA A 68 7.40 30.01 2.85
CA ALA A 68 6.27 30.90 2.55
C ALA A 68 4.92 30.26 2.89
N TYR A 69 4.73 29.02 2.49
CA TYR A 69 3.52 28.27 2.81
C TYR A 69 3.41 27.97 4.32
N LYS A 70 4.53 27.62 4.96
CA LYS A 70 4.59 27.38 6.41
C LYS A 70 4.14 28.58 7.23
N ILE A 71 4.57 29.80 6.85
CA ILE A 71 4.15 31.03 7.54
C ILE A 71 2.63 31.19 7.50
N ILE A 72 1.98 30.93 6.35
CA ILE A 72 0.52 30.96 6.26
C ILE A 72 -0.09 29.94 7.23
N ALA A 73 0.43 28.70 7.23
CA ALA A 73 -0.06 27.65 8.07
C ALA A 73 0.09 27.92 9.59
N LEU A 74 1.14 28.63 10.00
CA LEU A 74 1.36 29.02 11.40
C LEU A 74 0.40 30.13 11.82
N LEU A 75 0.07 31.07 10.92
CA LEU A 75 -0.73 32.24 11.25
C LEU A 75 -2.24 32.06 11.09
N VAL A 76 -2.68 31.06 10.32
CA VAL A 76 -4.09 30.90 9.94
C VAL A 76 -5.03 30.78 11.15
N LYS A 77 -4.62 30.10 12.22
CA LYS A 77 -5.46 29.90 13.39
C LYS A 77 -5.74 31.20 14.15
N VAL A 78 -4.75 32.09 14.21
CA VAL A 78 -4.84 33.36 14.94
C VAL A 78 -5.43 34.47 14.06
N PHE A 79 -5.00 34.58 12.80
CA PHE A 79 -5.32 35.70 11.93
C PHE A 79 -6.25 35.34 10.75
N GLY A 80 -6.64 34.08 10.58
CA GLY A 80 -7.39 33.57 9.42
C GLY A 80 -8.73 34.29 9.17
N HIS A 81 -9.30 34.88 10.22
CA HIS A 81 -10.55 35.68 10.16
C HIS A 81 -10.31 37.15 9.79
N THR A 82 -9.06 37.61 9.62
CA THR A 82 -8.77 39.00 9.29
C THR A 82 -8.64 39.23 7.78
N GLU A 83 -9.08 40.41 7.32
CA GLU A 83 -8.98 40.82 5.92
C GLU A 83 -7.54 40.83 5.43
N GLY A 84 -6.60 41.31 6.26
CA GLY A 84 -5.20 41.38 5.94
C GLY A 84 -4.60 39.98 5.68
N PHE A 85 -4.94 38.98 6.52
CA PHE A 85 -4.51 37.60 6.30
C PHE A 85 -5.03 37.05 4.98
N ASN A 86 -6.33 37.21 4.73
CA ASN A 86 -6.95 36.67 3.52
C ASN A 86 -6.39 37.28 2.23
N LEU A 87 -6.07 38.59 2.23
CA LEU A 87 -5.42 39.26 1.12
C LEU A 87 -4.04 38.67 0.82
N PHE A 88 -3.16 38.63 1.83
CA PHE A 88 -1.82 38.08 1.69
C PHE A 88 -1.83 36.59 1.34
N ALA A 89 -2.64 35.79 2.04
CA ALA A 89 -2.74 34.35 1.77
C ALA A 89 -3.22 34.08 0.33
N SER A 90 -4.19 34.87 -0.17
CA SER A 90 -4.65 34.76 -1.56
C SER A 90 -3.53 35.10 -2.56
N ALA A 91 -2.73 36.12 -2.30
CA ALA A 91 -1.61 36.48 -3.16
C ALA A 91 -0.52 35.40 -3.15
N ILE A 92 -0.07 35.00 -1.96
CA ILE A 92 1.01 34.03 -1.77
C ILE A 92 0.62 32.65 -2.33
N LEU A 93 -0.56 32.11 -1.98
CA LEU A 93 -1.01 30.80 -2.45
C LEU A 93 -1.22 30.77 -3.97
N SER A 94 -1.73 31.86 -4.56
CA SER A 94 -1.83 31.97 -6.02
C SER A 94 -0.47 31.98 -6.68
N LYS A 95 0.51 32.65 -6.07
CA LYS A 95 1.91 32.65 -6.56
C LYS A 95 2.56 31.28 -6.44
N LEU A 96 2.38 30.60 -5.31
CA LEU A 96 2.81 29.22 -5.11
C LEU A 96 2.02 28.21 -6.00
N GLY A 97 0.92 28.62 -6.61
CA GLY A 97 0.01 27.72 -7.35
C GLY A 97 -0.69 26.70 -6.45
N ASN A 98 -0.78 26.96 -5.15
CA ASN A 98 -1.47 26.06 -4.24
C ASN A 98 -2.98 26.40 -4.18
N PHE A 99 -3.68 26.21 -5.32
CA PHE A 99 -5.11 26.47 -5.45
C PHE A 99 -5.99 25.62 -4.52
N PRO A 100 -5.67 24.35 -4.24
CA PRO A 100 -6.44 23.57 -3.27
C PRO A 100 -6.42 24.17 -1.86
N ALA A 101 -5.26 24.67 -1.39
CA ALA A 101 -5.18 25.35 -0.09
C ALA A 101 -5.93 26.68 -0.10
N LEU A 102 -5.88 27.40 -1.22
CA LEU A 102 -6.64 28.64 -1.39
C LEU A 102 -8.16 28.37 -1.34
N GLN A 103 -8.64 27.32 -1.99
CA GLN A 103 -10.03 26.91 -1.94
C GLN A 103 -10.46 26.53 -0.52
N PHE A 104 -9.64 25.73 0.17
CA PHE A 104 -9.88 25.34 1.56
C PHE A 104 -10.04 26.58 2.48
N LEU A 105 -9.15 27.58 2.35
CA LEU A 105 -9.25 28.81 3.15
C LEU A 105 -10.53 29.60 2.85
N ARG A 106 -10.95 29.67 1.59
CA ARG A 106 -12.21 30.34 1.21
C ARG A 106 -13.43 29.66 1.81
N ASP A 107 -13.48 28.33 1.75
CA ASP A 107 -14.61 27.55 2.25
C ASP A 107 -14.76 27.62 3.79
N ASN A 108 -13.66 27.85 4.52
CA ASN A 108 -13.65 27.85 5.97
C ASN A 108 -13.66 29.24 6.63
N HIS A 109 -13.33 30.33 5.88
CA HIS A 109 -13.17 31.68 6.47
C HIS A 109 -14.13 32.74 5.90
N GLU A 110 -15.12 32.36 5.09
CA GLU A 110 -16.20 33.22 4.54
C GLU A 110 -15.76 34.56 3.91
N TYR A 111 -14.46 34.72 3.64
CA TYR A 111 -13.90 35.99 3.22
C TYR A 111 -13.43 35.96 1.76
N ILE A 112 -13.93 36.87 0.93
CA ILE A 112 -13.49 37.09 -0.44
C ILE A 112 -12.62 38.35 -0.48
N SER A 113 -11.31 38.20 -0.49
CA SER A 113 -10.42 39.32 -0.72
C SER A 113 -10.25 39.57 -2.22
N THR A 114 -10.30 40.82 -2.65
CA THR A 114 -9.98 41.25 -4.01
C THR A 114 -8.49 41.52 -4.11
N LEU A 115 -7.80 40.76 -4.99
CA LEU A 115 -6.38 40.99 -5.29
C LEU A 115 -6.22 42.23 -6.17
N PRO A 116 -5.05 42.92 -6.16
CA PRO A 116 -4.66 43.90 -7.18
C PRO A 116 -4.83 43.29 -8.58
N LEU A 117 -5.23 44.10 -9.56
CA LEU A 117 -5.62 43.66 -10.90
C LEU A 117 -4.57 42.73 -11.54
N GLU A 118 -3.30 43.06 -11.47
CA GLU A 118 -2.22 42.23 -12.03
C GLU A 118 -2.12 40.85 -11.39
N ARG A 119 -2.21 40.79 -10.06
CA ARG A 119 -2.20 39.53 -9.30
C ARG A 119 -3.46 38.69 -9.56
N ASP A 120 -4.62 39.33 -9.76
CA ASP A 120 -5.85 38.57 -10.03
C ASP A 120 -5.84 38.02 -11.46
N ILE A 121 -5.34 38.79 -12.45
CA ILE A 121 -5.13 38.28 -13.82
C ILE A 121 -4.15 37.09 -13.81
N GLU A 122 -2.98 37.22 -13.16
CA GLU A 122 -1.99 36.12 -13.04
C GLU A 122 -2.64 34.86 -12.47
N LYS A 123 -3.40 34.99 -11.38
CA LYS A 123 -4.12 33.90 -10.74
C LYS A 123 -5.14 33.25 -11.68
N GLN A 124 -5.97 34.04 -12.37
CA GLN A 124 -6.99 33.55 -13.29
C GLN A 124 -6.37 32.78 -14.46
N VAL A 125 -5.39 33.35 -15.13
CA VAL A 125 -4.65 32.70 -16.24
C VAL A 125 -4.02 31.40 -15.77
N LYS A 126 -3.39 31.41 -14.60
CA LYS A 126 -2.72 30.24 -14.03
C LYS A 126 -3.74 29.14 -13.69
N SER A 127 -4.86 29.50 -13.04
CA SER A 127 -5.89 28.54 -12.67
C SER A 127 -6.60 27.93 -13.89
N GLU A 128 -6.83 28.69 -14.97
CA GLU A 128 -7.39 28.14 -16.21
C GLU A 128 -6.45 27.14 -16.87
N ASN A 129 -5.15 27.47 -16.95
CA ASN A 129 -4.16 26.57 -17.56
C ASN A 129 -3.91 25.29 -16.76
N GLN A 130 -4.19 25.29 -15.46
CA GLN A 130 -3.91 24.19 -14.55
C GLN A 130 -5.16 23.37 -14.21
N LYS A 131 -6.26 23.52 -14.93
CA LYS A 131 -7.45 22.68 -14.75
C LYS A 131 -7.16 21.22 -15.07
N THR A 132 -7.78 20.33 -14.28
CA THR A 132 -7.79 18.88 -14.53
C THR A 132 -8.53 18.55 -15.83
N SER A 133 -8.32 17.36 -16.37
CA SER A 133 -8.95 16.91 -17.63
C SER A 133 -10.49 16.97 -17.61
N ASN A 134 -11.12 16.88 -16.42
CA ASN A 134 -12.57 17.02 -16.23
C ASN A 134 -12.99 18.44 -15.83
N GLY A 135 -12.06 19.39 -15.67
CA GLY A 135 -12.32 20.74 -15.26
C GLY A 135 -12.81 20.94 -13.82
N LYS A 136 -12.91 19.86 -13.01
CA LYS A 136 -13.45 19.93 -11.64
C LYS A 136 -12.47 20.55 -10.64
N TYR A 137 -11.16 20.35 -10.85
CA TYR A 137 -10.09 20.78 -9.93
C TYR A 137 -9.03 21.58 -10.66
N VAL A 138 -8.20 22.28 -9.90
CA VAL A 138 -7.03 23.00 -10.41
C VAL A 138 -5.79 22.37 -9.80
N PHE A 139 -4.84 21.96 -10.64
CA PHE A 139 -3.56 21.42 -10.19
C PHE A 139 -2.74 22.45 -9.44
N THR A 140 -1.93 21.99 -8.49
CA THR A 140 -0.82 22.80 -7.98
C THR A 140 0.26 22.97 -9.06
N ASP A 141 1.18 23.92 -8.87
CA ASP A 141 2.32 24.11 -9.81
C ASP A 141 3.10 22.82 -10.01
N ALA A 142 3.40 22.12 -8.93
CA ALA A 142 4.14 20.86 -8.97
C ALA A 142 3.35 19.75 -9.68
N GLN A 143 2.05 19.63 -9.41
CA GLN A 143 1.19 18.67 -10.10
C GLN A 143 1.10 18.97 -11.60
N TYR A 144 0.93 20.23 -11.96
CA TYR A 144 0.87 20.67 -13.36
C TYR A 144 2.17 20.43 -14.10
N GLN A 145 3.32 20.65 -13.45
CA GLN A 145 4.61 20.32 -14.03
C GLN A 145 4.71 18.82 -14.34
N ILE A 146 4.38 17.93 -13.37
CA ILE A 146 4.35 16.49 -13.60
C ILE A 146 3.41 16.16 -14.78
N ARG A 147 2.21 16.76 -14.80
CA ARG A 147 1.22 16.52 -15.86
C ARG A 147 1.75 16.88 -17.26
N LYS A 148 2.50 17.97 -17.40
CA LYS A 148 3.15 18.37 -18.65
C LYS A 148 4.25 17.38 -19.09
N GLU A 149 5.08 16.97 -18.15
CA GLU A 149 6.18 16.04 -18.44
C GLU A 149 5.66 14.66 -18.90
N LEU A 150 4.50 14.21 -18.39
CA LEU A 150 3.83 12.98 -18.84
C LEU A 150 3.45 12.99 -20.33
N ASP A 151 3.20 14.15 -20.92
CA ASP A 151 2.93 14.28 -22.35
C ASP A 151 4.22 14.29 -23.22
N LEU A 152 5.35 14.67 -22.62
CA LEU A 152 6.62 14.88 -23.32
C LEU A 152 7.47 13.60 -23.42
N PHE A 153 7.37 12.71 -22.41
CA PHE A 153 8.25 11.55 -22.29
C PHE A 153 7.48 10.23 -22.32
N ASP A 154 7.97 9.29 -23.13
CA ASP A 154 7.47 7.92 -23.14
C ASP A 154 7.93 7.11 -21.90
N TYR A 155 9.03 7.52 -21.31
CA TYR A 155 9.62 6.97 -20.09
C TYR A 155 9.80 8.09 -19.10
N PHE A 156 8.98 8.10 -18.06
CA PHE A 156 8.95 9.17 -17.09
C PHE A 156 9.01 8.65 -15.66
N SER A 157 9.82 9.27 -14.83
CA SER A 157 9.93 8.94 -13.43
C SER A 157 9.86 10.20 -12.58
N PHE A 158 8.95 10.21 -11.61
CA PHE A 158 8.85 11.33 -10.69
C PHE A 158 8.76 10.90 -9.23
N SER A 159 9.28 11.76 -8.38
CA SER A 159 9.18 11.62 -6.93
C SER A 159 8.59 12.87 -6.30
N GLY A 160 7.93 12.69 -5.18
CA GLY A 160 7.39 13.82 -4.42
C GLY A 160 6.76 13.39 -3.10
N PRO A 161 6.51 14.35 -2.21
CA PRO A 161 5.86 14.09 -0.93
C PRO A 161 4.55 13.31 -1.10
N THR A 162 4.16 12.53 -0.10
CA THR A 162 2.90 11.76 -0.16
C THR A 162 1.68 12.66 -0.32
N SER A 163 1.72 13.88 0.20
CA SER A 163 0.67 14.89 0.10
C SER A 163 0.51 15.51 -1.30
N ILE A 164 1.45 15.31 -2.25
CA ILE A 164 1.37 15.91 -3.59
C ILE A 164 0.24 15.32 -4.45
N GLY A 165 -0.32 14.17 -4.07
CA GLY A 165 -1.40 13.54 -4.84
C GLY A 165 -0.92 12.81 -6.09
N LYS A 166 0.16 12.03 -6.00
CA LYS A 166 0.72 11.24 -7.12
C LYS A 166 -0.34 10.40 -7.84
N SER A 167 -1.11 9.63 -7.08
CA SER A 167 -2.18 8.78 -7.63
C SER A 167 -3.29 9.60 -8.29
N PHE A 168 -3.58 10.82 -7.78
CA PHE A 168 -4.54 11.75 -8.41
C PHE A 168 -4.05 12.21 -9.79
N ILE A 169 -2.78 12.57 -9.92
CA ILE A 169 -2.19 13.00 -11.20
C ILE A 169 -2.23 11.84 -12.22
N MET A 170 -1.86 10.62 -11.79
CA MET A 170 -1.90 9.43 -12.65
C MET A 170 -3.32 9.14 -13.14
N LYS A 171 -4.32 9.20 -12.27
CA LYS A 171 -5.73 8.96 -12.63
C LYS A 171 -6.26 10.03 -13.60
N ASP A 172 -5.95 11.29 -13.38
CA ASP A 172 -6.31 12.36 -14.30
C ASP A 172 -5.65 12.16 -15.68
N TYR A 173 -4.39 11.73 -15.68
CA TYR A 173 -3.70 11.44 -16.94
C TYR A 173 -4.30 10.25 -17.69
N ILE A 174 -4.68 9.18 -16.98
CA ILE A 174 -5.39 8.05 -17.58
C ILE A 174 -6.72 8.50 -18.20
N ARG A 175 -7.48 9.34 -17.49
CA ARG A 175 -8.72 9.94 -18.05
C ARG A 175 -8.42 10.74 -19.32
N HIS A 176 -7.37 11.54 -19.32
CA HIS A 176 -6.97 12.28 -20.52
C HIS A 176 -6.62 11.34 -21.70
N LEU A 177 -5.87 10.26 -21.46
CA LEU A 177 -5.52 9.26 -22.48
C LEU A 177 -6.79 8.59 -23.08
N LEU A 178 -7.78 8.30 -22.25
CA LEU A 178 -9.07 7.74 -22.65
C LEU A 178 -9.83 8.74 -23.54
N GLN A 179 -9.96 9.99 -23.09
CA GLN A 179 -10.63 11.06 -23.84
C GLN A 179 -9.99 11.34 -25.21
N GLN A 180 -8.67 11.23 -25.32
CA GLN A 180 -7.93 11.39 -26.56
C GLN A 180 -7.86 10.11 -27.41
N ASN A 181 -8.53 9.03 -27.00
CA ASN A 181 -8.53 7.73 -27.65
C ASN A 181 -7.12 7.14 -27.91
N GLN A 182 -6.14 7.47 -27.03
CA GLN A 182 -4.75 7.03 -27.19
C GLN A 182 -4.51 5.57 -26.77
N ILE A 183 -5.54 4.90 -26.20
CA ILE A 183 -5.47 3.54 -25.69
C ILE A 183 -6.15 2.53 -26.63
N SER A 184 -6.54 2.93 -27.82
CA SER A 184 -7.21 2.04 -28.78
C SER A 184 -6.40 0.76 -29.03
N ASN A 185 -7.07 -0.40 -28.95
CA ASN A 185 -6.48 -1.74 -29.12
C ASN A 185 -5.37 -2.07 -28.11
N GLY A 186 -5.46 -1.58 -26.88
CA GLY A 186 -4.48 -1.87 -25.83
C GLY A 186 -5.05 -1.66 -24.44
N ALA A 187 -4.21 -1.85 -23.45
CA ALA A 187 -4.53 -1.70 -22.05
C ALA A 187 -3.63 -0.69 -21.35
N VAL A 188 -4.15 -0.06 -20.30
CA VAL A 188 -3.39 0.67 -19.29
C VAL A 188 -3.30 -0.22 -18.06
N VAL A 189 -2.12 -0.30 -17.45
CA VAL A 189 -1.92 -1.03 -16.20
C VAL A 189 -1.39 -0.09 -15.14
N ILE A 190 -1.99 -0.15 -13.94
CA ILE A 190 -1.48 0.47 -12.72
C ILE A 190 -0.93 -0.65 -11.85
N LEU A 191 0.36 -0.60 -11.55
CA LEU A 191 1.04 -1.57 -10.70
C LEU A 191 1.09 -1.03 -9.27
N VAL A 192 0.48 -1.77 -8.35
CA VAL A 192 0.37 -1.40 -6.93
C VAL A 192 1.03 -2.45 -6.02
N PRO A 193 1.53 -2.05 -4.82
CA PRO A 193 2.29 -2.96 -3.97
C PRO A 193 1.46 -4.07 -3.31
N THR A 194 0.20 -3.87 -3.05
CA THR A 194 -0.60 -4.84 -2.28
C THR A 194 -1.98 -5.07 -2.86
N ARG A 195 -2.54 -6.25 -2.60
CA ARG A 195 -3.94 -6.57 -2.95
C ARG A 195 -4.95 -5.60 -2.31
N ALA A 196 -4.63 -5.07 -1.15
CA ALA A 196 -5.46 -4.08 -0.46
C ALA A 196 -5.64 -2.80 -1.30
N LEU A 197 -4.55 -2.31 -1.89
CA LEU A 197 -4.58 -1.12 -2.74
C LEU A 197 -5.32 -1.32 -4.06
N ILE A 198 -5.38 -2.54 -4.58
CA ILE A 198 -6.14 -2.83 -5.80
C ILE A 198 -7.60 -2.34 -5.65
N GLY A 199 -8.29 -2.77 -4.60
CA GLY A 199 -9.70 -2.42 -4.38
C GLY A 199 -9.91 -0.90 -4.24
N GLN A 200 -9.02 -0.23 -3.50
CA GLN A 200 -9.06 1.23 -3.35
C GLN A 200 -8.87 1.95 -4.69
N VAL A 201 -7.81 1.60 -5.44
CA VAL A 201 -7.51 2.27 -6.73
C VAL A 201 -8.59 1.99 -7.76
N VAL A 202 -9.15 0.77 -7.81
CA VAL A 202 -10.29 0.44 -8.68
C VAL A 202 -11.51 1.29 -8.35
N ALA A 203 -11.90 1.39 -7.08
CA ALA A 203 -13.04 2.21 -6.66
C ALA A 203 -12.81 3.70 -6.99
N GLU A 204 -11.62 4.23 -6.70
CA GLU A 204 -11.27 5.61 -7.03
C GLU A 204 -11.30 5.88 -8.54
N LEU A 205 -10.85 4.93 -9.37
CA LEU A 205 -10.90 5.05 -10.84
C LEU A 205 -12.34 5.04 -11.34
N ARG A 206 -13.20 4.14 -10.84
CA ARG A 206 -14.62 4.07 -11.22
C ARG A 206 -15.35 5.37 -10.87
N ASN A 207 -15.10 5.94 -9.70
CA ASN A 207 -15.68 7.22 -9.28
C ASN A 207 -15.22 8.41 -10.14
N GLU A 208 -14.05 8.33 -10.74
CA GLU A 208 -13.46 9.42 -11.51
C GLU A 208 -13.62 9.26 -13.02
N ILE A 209 -13.72 8.06 -13.54
CA ILE A 209 -13.89 7.72 -14.95
C ILE A 209 -15.35 7.28 -15.15
N ASP A 210 -16.20 8.26 -15.39
CA ASP A 210 -17.60 8.04 -15.73
C ASP A 210 -17.71 7.82 -17.26
N ASP A 211 -17.34 6.61 -17.71
CA ASP A 211 -17.36 6.22 -19.12
C ASP A 211 -17.74 4.73 -19.24
N SER A 212 -18.93 4.48 -19.74
CA SER A 212 -19.49 3.12 -19.90
C SER A 212 -18.75 2.24 -20.93
N GLU A 213 -17.80 2.79 -21.68
CA GLU A 213 -16.97 2.06 -22.64
C GLU A 213 -15.62 1.60 -22.02
N VAL A 214 -15.38 1.92 -20.76
CA VAL A 214 -14.14 1.60 -20.05
C VAL A 214 -14.33 0.45 -19.08
N ASN A 215 -13.56 -0.63 -19.25
CA ASN A 215 -13.45 -1.71 -18.27
C ASN A 215 -12.36 -1.39 -17.25
N ILE A 216 -12.71 -1.31 -15.98
CA ILE A 216 -11.75 -1.16 -14.88
C ILE A 216 -11.75 -2.46 -14.08
N ALA A 217 -10.69 -3.26 -14.22
CA ALA A 217 -10.60 -4.60 -13.67
C ALA A 217 -9.30 -4.81 -12.86
N SER A 218 -9.35 -5.79 -11.97
CA SER A 218 -8.22 -6.17 -11.11
C SER A 218 -7.70 -7.57 -11.38
N HIS A 219 -8.37 -8.32 -12.24
CA HIS A 219 -7.99 -9.69 -12.55
C HIS A 219 -7.18 -9.76 -13.87
N PRO A 220 -6.16 -10.65 -13.95
CA PRO A 220 -5.31 -10.76 -15.14
C PRO A 220 -6.00 -11.46 -16.34
N VAL A 221 -7.10 -12.15 -16.11
CA VAL A 221 -7.88 -12.78 -17.18
C VAL A 221 -8.98 -11.83 -17.64
N LEU A 222 -9.00 -11.52 -18.92
CA LEU A 222 -10.05 -10.70 -19.52
C LEU A 222 -11.15 -11.62 -20.04
N SER A 223 -12.32 -11.56 -19.39
CA SER A 223 -13.48 -12.37 -19.77
C SER A 223 -13.98 -12.05 -21.19
N SER A 224 -14.60 -13.03 -21.85
CA SER A 224 -15.22 -12.84 -23.16
C SER A 224 -16.30 -11.77 -23.16
N TYR A 225 -17.04 -11.63 -22.04
CA TYR A 225 -17.98 -10.55 -21.82
C TYR A 225 -17.30 -9.18 -21.84
N ALA A 226 -16.24 -8.98 -21.05
CA ALA A 226 -15.54 -7.71 -20.98
C ALA A 226 -14.88 -7.31 -22.31
N GLN A 227 -14.35 -8.28 -23.06
CA GLN A 227 -13.78 -8.02 -24.40
C GLN A 227 -14.81 -7.50 -25.41
N LYS A 228 -16.05 -7.99 -25.35
CA LYS A 228 -17.12 -7.59 -26.26
C LYS A 228 -17.79 -6.28 -25.82
N ARG A 229 -17.91 -6.07 -24.51
CA ARG A 229 -18.67 -4.96 -23.93
C ARG A 229 -17.90 -3.64 -23.94
N TYR A 230 -16.59 -3.66 -23.68
CA TYR A 230 -15.78 -2.48 -23.43
C TYR A 230 -14.74 -2.24 -24.53
N LYS A 231 -14.53 -0.98 -24.89
CA LYS A 231 -13.51 -0.56 -25.87
C LYS A 231 -12.13 -0.35 -25.24
N HIS A 232 -12.11 0.10 -24.01
CA HIS A 232 -10.90 0.47 -23.29
C HIS A 232 -10.75 -0.38 -22.05
N HIS A 233 -9.51 -0.74 -21.71
CA HIS A 233 -9.22 -1.58 -20.55
C HIS A 233 -8.17 -0.92 -19.68
N VAL A 234 -8.52 -0.72 -18.40
CA VAL A 234 -7.63 -0.24 -17.35
C VAL A 234 -7.53 -1.33 -16.27
N PHE A 235 -6.34 -1.83 -16.04
CA PHE A 235 -6.10 -2.87 -15.05
C PHE A 235 -5.33 -2.33 -13.85
N VAL A 236 -5.68 -2.81 -12.66
CA VAL A 236 -4.93 -2.55 -11.43
C VAL A 236 -4.38 -3.86 -10.93
N PHE A 237 -3.06 -4.03 -10.98
CA PHE A 237 -2.39 -5.30 -10.68
C PHE A 237 -1.35 -5.18 -9.58
N THR A 238 -1.10 -6.31 -8.89
CA THR A 238 0.16 -6.54 -8.19
C THR A 238 1.20 -7.12 -9.18
N PRO A 239 2.50 -7.17 -8.83
CA PRO A 239 3.52 -7.77 -9.71
C PRO A 239 3.19 -9.19 -10.15
N GLU A 240 2.63 -10.01 -9.26
CA GLU A 240 2.23 -11.39 -9.55
C GLU A 240 1.13 -11.44 -10.63
N ARG A 241 0.10 -10.59 -10.49
CA ARG A 241 -0.98 -10.48 -11.47
C ARG A 241 -0.51 -9.94 -12.81
N LEU A 242 0.41 -8.97 -12.82
CA LEU A 242 1.02 -8.47 -14.04
C LEU A 242 1.80 -9.56 -14.77
N LEU A 243 2.60 -10.36 -14.06
CA LEU A 243 3.32 -11.50 -14.63
C LEU A 243 2.36 -12.55 -15.22
N SER A 244 1.27 -12.86 -14.53
CA SER A 244 0.21 -13.74 -15.05
C SER A 244 -0.39 -13.18 -16.33
N TYR A 245 -0.76 -11.89 -16.35
CA TYR A 245 -1.31 -11.22 -17.53
C TYR A 245 -0.36 -11.27 -18.73
N VAL A 246 0.91 -10.91 -18.53
CA VAL A 246 1.95 -10.93 -19.57
C VAL A 246 2.17 -12.35 -20.11
N SER A 247 2.01 -13.38 -19.28
CA SER A 247 2.18 -14.78 -19.67
C SER A 247 1.03 -15.34 -20.52
N THR A 248 -0.18 -14.77 -20.42
CA THR A 248 -1.37 -15.25 -21.14
C THR A 248 -1.58 -14.67 -22.54
N ASN A 249 -0.65 -13.82 -23.05
CA ASN A 249 -0.74 -13.14 -24.35
C ASN A 249 -2.02 -12.32 -24.56
N SER A 250 -2.47 -11.66 -23.51
CA SER A 250 -3.63 -10.76 -23.52
C SER A 250 -3.35 -9.48 -24.35
N LEU A 251 -4.22 -8.47 -24.24
CA LEU A 251 -4.06 -7.21 -24.95
C LEU A 251 -2.70 -6.55 -24.68
N THR A 252 -2.15 -5.86 -25.67
CA THR A 252 -0.89 -5.11 -25.57
C THR A 252 -1.01 -4.04 -24.47
N ILE A 253 -0.04 -3.99 -23.57
CA ILE A 253 0.03 -2.94 -22.54
C ILE A 253 0.66 -1.70 -23.19
N LYS A 254 -0.12 -0.61 -23.33
CA LYS A 254 0.34 0.67 -23.86
C LYS A 254 1.04 1.53 -22.83
N TYR A 255 0.50 1.56 -21.62
CA TYR A 255 1.02 2.32 -20.49
C TYR A 255 1.10 1.45 -19.25
N LEU A 256 2.23 1.50 -18.56
CA LEU A 256 2.43 0.91 -17.26
C LEU A 256 2.79 2.00 -16.25
N PHE A 257 1.87 2.27 -15.34
CA PHE A 257 2.08 3.16 -14.20
C PHE A 257 2.52 2.33 -12.99
N VAL A 258 3.69 2.64 -12.45
CA VAL A 258 4.23 1.96 -11.27
C VAL A 258 4.06 2.88 -10.07
N ASP A 259 3.07 2.61 -9.24
CA ASP A 259 2.89 3.34 -7.98
C ASP A 259 3.79 2.75 -6.88
N GLU A 260 4.21 3.59 -5.93
CA GLU A 260 5.16 3.23 -4.87
C GLU A 260 6.45 2.59 -5.44
N ALA A 261 7.01 3.22 -6.49
CA ALA A 261 8.13 2.67 -7.28
C ALA A 261 9.40 2.36 -6.43
N GLN A 262 9.59 2.95 -5.25
CA GLN A 262 10.69 2.61 -4.34
C GLN A 262 10.68 1.12 -3.94
N LYS A 263 9.54 0.44 -4.05
CA LYS A 263 9.44 -1.02 -3.82
C LYS A 263 10.28 -1.84 -4.81
N VAL A 264 10.55 -1.30 -6.00
CA VAL A 264 11.41 -1.96 -7.02
C VAL A 264 12.85 -2.11 -6.53
N ILE A 265 13.33 -1.19 -5.71
CA ILE A 265 14.72 -1.15 -5.21
C ILE A 265 14.86 -1.48 -3.71
N ALA A 266 13.77 -1.84 -3.05
CA ALA A 266 13.75 -2.16 -1.61
C ALA A 266 14.40 -3.53 -1.34
N GLU A 267 15.69 -3.56 -1.03
CA GLU A 267 16.48 -4.81 -0.85
C GLU A 267 15.91 -5.74 0.24
N ASN A 268 15.31 -5.17 1.27
CA ASN A 268 14.72 -5.90 2.39
C ASN A 268 13.29 -6.42 2.13
N ASP A 269 12.69 -6.05 1.01
CA ASP A 269 11.34 -6.48 0.60
C ASP A 269 11.47 -7.64 -0.40
N SER A 270 10.96 -8.81 -0.06
CA SER A 270 11.00 -10.00 -0.91
C SER A 270 10.28 -9.83 -2.25
N ARG A 271 9.47 -8.77 -2.40
CA ARG A 271 8.71 -8.47 -3.62
C ARG A 271 9.47 -7.57 -4.60
N SER A 272 10.61 -7.00 -4.20
CA SER A 272 11.42 -6.13 -5.07
C SER A 272 11.81 -6.84 -6.38
N SER A 273 12.26 -8.08 -6.29
CA SER A 273 12.59 -8.92 -7.46
C SER A 273 11.38 -9.19 -8.35
N LEU A 274 10.17 -9.34 -7.78
CA LEU A 274 8.93 -9.52 -8.54
C LEU A 274 8.55 -8.24 -9.32
N TYR A 275 8.70 -7.06 -8.69
CA TYR A 275 8.53 -5.79 -9.36
C TYR A 275 9.47 -5.65 -10.54
N TYR A 276 10.77 -5.88 -10.31
CA TYR A 276 11.77 -5.84 -11.37
C TYR A 276 11.39 -6.77 -12.52
N HIS A 277 11.05 -8.01 -12.21
CA HIS A 277 10.71 -9.03 -13.21
C HIS A 277 9.44 -8.67 -13.99
N ALA A 278 8.38 -8.27 -13.32
CA ALA A 278 7.11 -7.91 -13.97
C ALA A 278 7.25 -6.72 -14.92
N ILE A 279 7.97 -5.68 -14.52
CA ILE A 279 8.22 -4.50 -15.36
C ILE A 279 9.15 -4.89 -16.53
N TYR A 280 10.21 -5.65 -16.28
CA TYR A 280 11.15 -6.11 -17.29
C TYR A 280 10.44 -6.92 -18.37
N GLU A 281 9.66 -7.93 -17.99
CA GLU A 281 8.89 -8.77 -18.93
C GLU A 281 7.87 -7.98 -19.73
N THR A 282 7.20 -7.00 -19.10
CA THR A 282 6.25 -6.12 -19.78
C THR A 282 6.93 -5.30 -20.86
N THR A 283 8.06 -4.66 -20.54
CA THR A 283 8.79 -3.81 -21.50
C THR A 283 9.51 -4.58 -22.59
N ARG A 284 9.85 -5.84 -22.33
CA ARG A 284 10.45 -6.73 -23.31
C ARG A 284 9.44 -7.22 -24.34
N ARG A 285 8.21 -7.51 -23.91
CA ARG A 285 7.16 -8.07 -24.78
C ARG A 285 6.36 -7.01 -25.52
N PHE A 286 6.19 -5.84 -24.93
CA PHE A 286 5.33 -4.78 -25.47
C PHE A 286 6.12 -3.47 -25.58
N ALA A 287 5.77 -2.64 -26.55
CA ALA A 287 6.26 -1.26 -26.66
C ALA A 287 5.51 -0.37 -25.65
N THR A 288 5.73 -0.63 -24.35
CA THR A 288 5.03 -0.01 -23.24
C THR A 288 5.68 1.30 -22.83
N LYS A 289 4.91 2.35 -22.66
CA LYS A 289 5.34 3.58 -22.00
C LYS A 289 5.33 3.38 -20.49
N LEU A 290 6.41 3.81 -19.81
CA LEU A 290 6.61 3.61 -18.39
C LEU A 290 6.48 4.92 -17.62
N VAL A 291 5.71 4.88 -16.53
CA VAL A 291 5.60 5.98 -15.58
C VAL A 291 5.85 5.44 -14.17
N PHE A 292 6.91 5.95 -13.53
CA PHE A 292 7.25 5.62 -12.14
C PHE A 292 6.86 6.76 -11.22
N ALA A 293 6.08 6.45 -10.19
CA ALA A 293 5.71 7.36 -9.12
C ALA A 293 6.27 6.85 -7.79
N SER A 294 7.08 7.65 -7.12
CA SER A 294 7.69 7.28 -5.84
C SER A 294 7.45 8.35 -4.77
N PRO A 295 7.55 8.01 -3.48
CA PRO A 295 7.72 9.00 -2.43
C PRO A 295 8.93 9.89 -2.69
N ASN A 296 9.13 10.87 -1.82
CA ASN A 296 10.22 11.85 -1.98
C ASN A 296 11.59 11.16 -1.96
N ILE A 297 12.20 11.01 -3.12
CA ILE A 297 13.59 10.59 -3.34
C ILE A 297 14.29 11.61 -4.26
N PRO A 298 15.58 11.90 -4.03
CA PRO A 298 16.26 12.95 -4.79
C PRO A 298 16.66 12.54 -6.21
N ASN A 299 16.70 11.26 -6.52
CA ASN A 299 17.16 10.70 -7.79
C ASN A 299 16.17 9.70 -8.40
N PRO A 300 14.96 10.13 -8.82
CA PRO A 300 13.98 9.24 -9.43
C PRO A 300 14.41 8.66 -10.79
N ASP A 301 15.45 9.20 -11.43
CA ASP A 301 16.10 8.63 -12.61
C ASP A 301 16.61 7.20 -12.41
N ILE A 302 16.83 6.77 -11.17
CA ILE A 302 17.26 5.41 -10.83
C ILE A 302 16.33 4.33 -11.42
N PHE A 303 15.02 4.59 -11.45
CA PHE A 303 14.07 3.63 -12.02
C PHE A 303 14.22 3.51 -13.53
N LEU A 304 14.48 4.60 -14.24
CA LEU A 304 14.73 4.58 -15.68
C LEU A 304 16.04 3.85 -16.00
N LYS A 305 17.11 4.12 -15.23
CA LYS A 305 18.40 3.41 -15.35
C LYS A 305 18.26 1.91 -15.16
N LEU A 306 17.45 1.48 -14.20
CA LEU A 306 17.24 0.07 -13.87
C LEU A 306 16.65 -0.72 -15.05
N PHE A 307 15.89 -0.06 -15.91
CA PHE A 307 15.28 -0.65 -17.10
C PHE A 307 15.90 -0.15 -18.41
N GLU A 308 17.11 0.43 -18.36
CA GLU A 308 17.87 0.92 -19.52
C GLU A 308 17.06 1.89 -20.41
N LYS A 309 16.31 2.79 -19.79
CA LYS A 309 15.52 3.85 -20.46
C LYS A 309 16.22 5.21 -20.38
N ASP A 310 15.83 6.14 -21.28
CA ASP A 310 16.38 7.52 -21.29
C ASP A 310 16.04 8.22 -19.97
N GLU A 311 17.06 8.71 -19.28
CA GLU A 311 16.98 9.34 -17.97
C GLU A 311 16.44 10.78 -17.99
N LYS A 312 16.30 11.40 -19.17
CA LYS A 312 15.85 12.80 -19.30
C LYS A 312 14.43 13.02 -18.76
N GLY A 313 13.58 12.02 -18.83
CA GLY A 313 12.24 12.06 -18.27
C GLY A 313 12.23 11.83 -16.76
N SER A 314 12.93 12.64 -15.98
CA SER A 314 13.08 12.47 -14.54
C SER A 314 12.82 13.78 -13.79
N LEU A 315 11.95 13.76 -12.76
CA LEU A 315 11.55 14.92 -11.99
C LEU A 315 11.44 14.63 -10.48
N ALA A 316 12.25 15.31 -9.67
CA ALA A 316 12.12 15.28 -8.21
C ALA A 316 11.42 16.55 -7.70
N ILE A 317 10.31 16.38 -7.00
CA ILE A 317 9.53 17.46 -6.39
C ILE A 317 9.77 17.45 -4.88
N THR A 318 10.21 18.57 -4.33
CA THR A 318 10.41 18.75 -2.89
C THR A 318 9.43 19.76 -2.28
N GLU A 319 8.59 20.38 -3.11
CA GLU A 319 7.56 21.31 -2.64
C GLU A 319 6.47 20.56 -1.84
N GLN A 320 6.15 21.10 -0.66
CA GLN A 320 5.12 20.59 0.21
C GLN A 320 3.79 21.27 -0.08
N THR A 321 2.74 20.48 -0.26
CA THR A 321 1.38 21.00 -0.46
C THR A 321 0.62 21.19 0.86
N VAL A 322 1.12 20.61 1.95
CA VAL A 322 0.61 20.74 3.32
C VAL A 322 1.79 20.91 4.26
N ALA A 323 1.74 21.90 5.15
CA ALA A 323 2.80 22.15 6.12
C ALA A 323 2.79 21.07 7.23
N GLN A 324 3.96 20.72 7.74
CA GLN A 324 4.09 19.77 8.84
C GLN A 324 4.73 20.43 10.06
N ASN A 325 4.16 20.20 11.24
CA ASN A 325 4.76 20.53 12.53
C ASN A 325 5.32 19.25 13.12
N ARG A 326 6.56 19.24 13.58
CA ARG A 326 7.26 18.05 14.08
C ARG A 326 7.61 18.19 15.55
N TYR A 327 7.13 17.27 16.36
CA TYR A 327 7.30 17.29 17.81
C TYR A 327 7.85 15.96 18.29
N PHE A 328 8.68 16.01 19.31
CA PHE A 328 9.11 14.86 20.08
C PHE A 328 8.71 15.04 21.54
N VAL A 329 8.01 14.07 22.10
CA VAL A 329 7.57 14.06 23.50
C VAL A 329 8.15 12.85 24.20
N ASP A 330 9.09 13.08 25.09
CA ASP A 330 9.76 12.04 25.89
C ASP A 330 9.23 12.00 27.31
N PHE A 331 8.39 11.01 27.61
CA PHE A 331 7.85 10.80 28.95
C PHE A 331 8.86 10.18 29.93
N LYS A 332 9.99 9.63 29.41
CA LYS A 332 11.03 9.03 30.24
C LYS A 332 12.00 10.09 30.79
N GLU A 333 12.53 10.90 29.88
CA GLU A 333 13.48 11.99 30.22
C GLU A 333 12.74 13.31 30.56
N LYS A 334 11.40 13.35 30.39
CA LYS A 334 10.55 14.50 30.69
C LYS A 334 10.95 15.78 29.96
N HIS A 335 11.05 15.67 28.62
CA HIS A 335 11.24 16.84 27.77
C HIS A 335 10.32 16.76 26.54
N ALA A 336 9.94 17.90 26.01
CA ALA A 336 9.18 18.03 24.78
C ALA A 336 9.85 19.05 23.86
N THR A 337 10.06 18.67 22.60
CA THR A 337 10.87 19.42 21.66
C THR A 337 10.11 19.68 20.38
N LEU A 338 10.10 20.90 19.88
CA LEU A 338 9.71 21.30 18.53
C LEU A 338 10.92 21.26 17.61
N PHE A 339 10.77 20.66 16.43
CA PHE A 339 11.77 20.67 15.36
C PHE A 339 11.38 21.72 14.31
N SER A 340 12.16 22.79 14.25
CA SER A 340 11.95 23.90 13.32
C SER A 340 12.22 23.50 11.87
N ASP A 341 11.51 24.14 10.95
CA ASP A 341 11.77 24.03 9.51
C ASP A 341 13.12 24.67 9.10
N LEU A 342 13.70 25.51 9.95
CA LEU A 342 15.03 26.10 9.77
C LEU A 342 16.18 25.21 10.31
N GLY A 343 15.86 24.06 10.89
CA GLY A 343 16.82 23.07 11.39
C GLY A 343 17.11 23.14 12.88
N ASP A 344 16.63 24.14 13.60
CA ASP A 344 16.81 24.31 15.02
C ASP A 344 15.84 23.41 15.83
N LYS A 345 16.17 23.27 17.14
CA LYS A 345 15.31 22.56 18.11
C LYS A 345 14.94 23.53 19.23
N HIS A 346 13.67 23.52 19.59
CA HIS A 346 13.16 24.38 20.69
C HIS A 346 12.47 23.52 21.72
N GLU A 347 12.93 23.60 22.97
CA GLU A 347 12.25 22.95 24.08
C GLU A 347 10.91 23.65 24.35
N LEU A 348 9.88 22.86 24.62
CA LEU A 348 8.56 23.36 24.97
C LEU A 348 8.48 23.46 26.51
N ASP A 349 8.81 24.61 27.03
CA ASP A 349 8.69 24.90 28.44
C ASP A 349 7.22 24.74 28.91
N ASN A 350 7.03 24.36 30.19
CA ASN A 350 5.72 24.13 30.77
C ASN A 350 4.93 22.92 30.24
N PHE A 351 5.56 22.01 29.48
CA PHE A 351 4.89 20.75 29.10
C PHE A 351 4.63 19.89 30.36
N GLN A 352 3.40 19.39 30.51
CA GLN A 352 3.01 18.65 31.68
C GLN A 352 3.21 17.13 31.50
N PHE A 353 4.27 16.58 32.13
CA PHE A 353 4.59 15.15 32.11
C PHE A 353 3.87 14.32 33.17
N ASN A 354 2.95 14.87 33.92
CA ASN A 354 2.05 14.14 34.83
C ASN A 354 0.90 13.41 34.10
N LEU A 355 0.71 13.68 32.83
CA LEU A 355 -0.27 13.02 31.96
C LEU A 355 0.32 11.75 31.37
N SER A 356 -0.51 10.74 31.07
CA SER A 356 -0.11 9.57 30.31
C SER A 356 -0.06 9.87 28.81
N SER A 357 0.66 9.02 28.03
CA SER A 357 0.65 9.11 26.57
C SER A 357 -0.77 8.98 25.98
N ASN A 358 -1.65 8.17 26.58
CA ASN A 358 -3.06 8.08 26.21
C ASN A 358 -3.79 9.42 26.40
N LYS A 359 -3.52 10.12 27.50
CA LYS A 359 -4.15 11.42 27.75
C LYS A 359 -3.63 12.50 26.80
N LEU A 360 -2.38 12.40 26.37
CA LEU A 360 -1.84 13.26 25.31
C LEU A 360 -2.59 13.05 23.99
N ILE A 361 -2.80 11.80 23.57
CA ILE A 361 -3.56 11.48 22.35
C ILE A 361 -4.99 12.04 22.46
N GLU A 362 -5.66 11.83 23.59
CA GLU A 362 -7.02 12.31 23.81
C GLU A 362 -7.10 13.85 23.73
N ASN A 363 -6.20 14.56 24.41
CA ASN A 363 -6.21 16.03 24.47
C ASN A 363 -5.97 16.65 23.08
N LEU A 364 -5.04 16.10 22.29
CA LEU A 364 -4.73 16.62 20.96
C LEU A 364 -5.69 16.15 19.87
N GLY A 365 -6.36 15.02 20.10
CA GLY A 365 -7.11 14.30 19.07
C GLY A 365 -8.62 14.42 19.14
N LYS A 366 -9.19 15.06 20.17
CA LYS A 366 -10.62 15.02 20.46
C LYS A 366 -11.53 15.39 19.29
N ASP A 367 -11.16 16.41 18.52
CA ASP A 367 -12.01 17.00 17.48
C ASP A 367 -11.49 16.78 16.04
N VAL A 368 -10.45 15.96 15.90
CA VAL A 368 -9.77 15.74 14.62
C VAL A 368 -9.46 14.27 14.41
N ASN A 369 -9.16 13.90 13.17
CA ASN A 369 -8.74 12.55 12.84
C ASN A 369 -7.28 12.33 13.22
N ASN A 370 -7.00 11.20 13.87
CA ASN A 370 -5.71 10.83 14.41
C ASN A 370 -5.29 9.45 13.97
N ILE A 371 -4.04 9.34 13.56
CA ILE A 371 -3.39 8.07 13.29
C ILE A 371 -2.35 7.81 14.35
N ILE A 372 -2.34 6.60 14.90
CA ILE A 372 -1.38 6.17 15.90
C ILE A 372 -0.60 4.99 15.35
N TYR A 373 0.66 5.25 15.00
CA TYR A 373 1.55 4.22 14.46
C TYR A 373 2.16 3.37 15.57
N CYS A 374 2.02 2.06 15.44
CA CYS A 374 2.63 1.04 16.26
C CYS A 374 3.36 0.00 15.40
N ASN A 375 4.51 -0.51 15.85
CA ASN A 375 5.35 -1.37 15.03
C ASN A 375 4.84 -2.82 14.85
N GLY A 376 3.94 -3.30 15.69
CA GLY A 376 3.46 -4.69 15.66
C GLY A 376 1.96 -4.83 15.82
N ILE A 377 1.37 -5.89 15.26
CA ILE A 377 -0.07 -6.13 15.32
C ILE A 377 -0.55 -6.25 16.77
N SER A 378 0.12 -7.07 17.60
CA SER A 378 -0.25 -7.26 19.00
C SER A 378 -0.18 -5.95 19.79
N GLU A 379 0.86 -5.13 19.56
CA GLU A 379 0.99 -3.80 20.18
C GLU A 379 -0.12 -2.86 19.70
N THR A 380 -0.44 -2.87 18.41
CA THR A 380 -1.50 -2.04 17.82
C THR A 380 -2.86 -2.35 18.46
N VAL A 381 -3.24 -3.61 18.53
CA VAL A 381 -4.51 -4.05 19.14
C VAL A 381 -4.53 -3.75 20.63
N ARG A 382 -3.43 -4.05 21.34
CA ARG A 382 -3.32 -3.78 22.79
C ARG A 382 -3.48 -2.29 23.10
N ARG A 383 -2.71 -1.42 22.43
CA ARG A 383 -2.78 0.03 22.65
C ARG A 383 -4.15 0.62 22.26
N ALA A 384 -4.76 0.15 21.18
CA ALA A 384 -6.11 0.58 20.79
C ALA A 384 -7.14 0.25 21.87
N LYS A 385 -7.09 -0.97 22.42
CA LYS A 385 -7.97 -1.38 23.53
C LYS A 385 -7.73 -0.56 24.79
N GLU A 386 -6.49 -0.45 25.24
CA GLU A 386 -6.12 0.32 26.42
C GLU A 386 -6.57 1.78 26.31
N PHE A 387 -6.38 2.37 25.12
CA PHE A 387 -6.85 3.72 24.85
C PHE A 387 -8.38 3.81 24.82
N ALA A 388 -9.08 2.88 24.18
CA ALA A 388 -10.53 2.85 24.13
C ALA A 388 -11.16 2.76 25.55
N LEU A 389 -10.50 2.07 26.50
CA LEU A 389 -10.96 1.99 27.89
C LEU A 389 -10.93 3.35 28.61
N THR A 390 -10.09 4.28 28.18
CA THR A 390 -10.02 5.63 28.78
C THR A 390 -11.11 6.58 28.26
N LEU A 391 -11.75 6.24 27.11
CA LEU A 391 -12.72 7.12 26.46
C LEU A 391 -14.18 6.80 26.85
N GLN A 392 -15.05 7.80 26.74
CA GLN A 392 -16.49 7.62 26.81
C GLN A 392 -17.01 6.99 25.49
N LYS A 393 -18.21 6.40 25.56
CA LYS A 393 -18.88 5.91 24.34
C LYS A 393 -19.24 7.09 23.43
N VAL A 394 -19.02 6.90 22.14
CA VAL A 394 -19.46 7.85 21.12
C VAL A 394 -20.98 7.73 20.87
N PRO A 395 -21.63 8.73 20.26
CA PRO A 395 -23.02 8.64 19.84
C PRO A 395 -23.29 7.39 19.01
N ASP A 396 -24.38 6.70 19.30
CA ASP A 396 -24.80 5.49 18.59
C ASP A 396 -25.57 5.86 17.31
N THR A 397 -24.82 6.22 16.25
CA THR A 397 -25.39 6.59 14.94
C THR A 397 -25.78 5.35 14.14
N GLN A 398 -26.61 5.51 13.10
CA GLN A 398 -27.02 4.40 12.25
C GLN A 398 -25.82 3.80 11.52
N GLU A 399 -24.93 4.64 11.00
CA GLU A 399 -23.72 4.25 10.25
C GLU A 399 -22.77 3.44 11.15
N LEU A 400 -22.61 3.83 12.42
CA LEU A 400 -21.81 3.06 13.38
C LEU A 400 -22.45 1.69 13.68
N ARG A 401 -23.77 1.63 13.84
CA ARG A 401 -24.49 0.36 14.04
C ARG A 401 -24.30 -0.57 12.84
N ASP A 402 -24.48 -0.04 11.64
CA ASP A 402 -24.33 -0.81 10.40
C ASP A 402 -22.89 -1.34 10.24
N LEU A 403 -21.87 -0.53 10.56
CA LEU A 403 -20.47 -0.97 10.59
C LEU A 403 -20.23 -2.09 11.62
N ILE A 404 -20.78 -1.94 12.83
CA ILE A 404 -20.65 -2.95 13.89
C ILE A 404 -21.34 -4.26 13.51
N VAL A 405 -22.54 -4.20 12.94
CA VAL A 405 -23.27 -5.38 12.45
C VAL A 405 -22.48 -6.07 11.34
N PHE A 406 -22.01 -5.30 10.36
CA PHE A 406 -21.17 -5.85 9.30
C PHE A 406 -19.95 -6.58 9.85
N ILE A 407 -19.21 -6.00 10.81
CA ILE A 407 -18.02 -6.65 11.38
C ILE A 407 -18.39 -7.89 12.19
N ALA A 408 -19.50 -7.85 12.95
CA ALA A 408 -19.97 -9.00 13.72
C ALA A 408 -20.35 -10.18 12.82
N ASP A 409 -21.01 -9.93 11.70
CA ASP A 409 -21.47 -10.94 10.75
C ASP A 409 -20.31 -11.45 9.87
N TYR A 410 -19.42 -10.56 9.45
CA TYR A 410 -18.29 -10.90 8.57
C TYR A 410 -17.16 -11.62 9.32
N VAL A 411 -16.86 -11.20 10.56
CA VAL A 411 -15.78 -11.74 11.39
C VAL A 411 -16.33 -12.49 12.61
N HIS A 412 -16.67 -11.78 13.69
CA HIS A 412 -17.22 -12.36 14.89
C HIS A 412 -17.75 -11.27 15.85
N LYS A 413 -18.84 -11.55 16.56
CA LYS A 413 -19.47 -10.61 17.51
C LYS A 413 -18.57 -10.19 18.68
N ASP A 414 -17.60 -11.03 19.09
CA ASP A 414 -16.67 -10.79 20.21
C ASP A 414 -15.30 -10.26 19.71
N TYR A 415 -15.21 -9.77 18.45
CA TYR A 415 -14.00 -9.18 17.95
C TYR A 415 -13.72 -7.84 18.64
N TYR A 416 -12.51 -7.64 19.15
CA TYR A 416 -12.11 -6.45 19.90
C TYR A 416 -12.39 -5.13 19.16
N LEU A 417 -12.37 -5.14 17.85
CA LEU A 417 -12.64 -3.98 17.03
C LEU A 417 -14.01 -3.37 17.33
N ILE A 418 -15.04 -4.19 17.61
CA ILE A 418 -16.40 -3.74 17.92
C ILE A 418 -16.43 -2.88 19.19
N GLU A 419 -15.72 -3.31 20.24
CA GLU A 419 -15.63 -2.55 21.49
C GLU A 419 -14.89 -1.23 21.30
N CYS A 420 -13.82 -1.25 20.49
CA CYS A 420 -13.06 -0.04 20.14
C CYS A 420 -13.93 0.96 19.37
N LEU A 421 -14.67 0.52 18.35
CA LEU A 421 -15.54 1.37 17.52
C LEU A 421 -16.62 2.09 18.35
N ARG A 422 -17.19 1.44 19.34
CA ARG A 422 -18.13 2.07 20.28
C ARG A 422 -17.55 3.23 21.08
N LYS A 423 -16.22 3.40 21.03
CA LYS A 423 -15.46 4.47 21.70
C LYS A 423 -14.80 5.44 20.70
N GLY A 424 -15.11 5.32 19.41
CA GLY A 424 -14.49 6.12 18.35
C GLY A 424 -13.04 5.75 18.04
N VAL A 425 -12.66 4.51 18.35
CA VAL A 425 -11.32 3.95 18.13
C VAL A 425 -11.41 2.77 17.19
N ALA A 426 -10.46 2.65 16.26
CA ALA A 426 -10.26 1.45 15.47
C ALA A 426 -8.78 1.04 15.50
N PHE A 427 -8.52 -0.19 15.13
CA PHE A 427 -7.18 -0.65 14.75
C PHE A 427 -7.18 -1.18 13.33
N HIS A 428 -6.02 -1.09 12.68
CA HIS A 428 -5.85 -1.42 11.26
C HIS A 428 -4.50 -2.10 11.04
N HIS A 429 -4.50 -3.30 10.46
CA HIS A 429 -3.29 -4.06 10.15
C HIS A 429 -3.50 -5.05 9.00
N GLY A 430 -2.39 -5.53 8.40
CA GLY A 430 -2.40 -6.33 7.19
C GLY A 430 -3.06 -7.72 7.28
N LYS A 431 -3.29 -8.25 8.49
CA LYS A 431 -4.00 -9.53 8.67
C LYS A 431 -5.54 -9.41 8.62
N MET A 432 -6.07 -8.18 8.73
CA MET A 432 -7.51 -7.97 8.65
C MET A 432 -8.00 -8.17 7.22
N PRO A 433 -9.21 -8.78 7.04
CA PRO A 433 -9.81 -8.92 5.72
C PRO A 433 -10.01 -7.57 5.03
N GLN A 434 -9.77 -7.54 3.71
CA GLN A 434 -9.87 -6.32 2.92
C GLN A 434 -11.23 -5.60 3.07
N PRO A 435 -12.41 -6.28 3.05
CA PRO A 435 -13.69 -5.60 3.22
C PRO A 435 -13.82 -4.88 4.57
N VAL A 436 -13.29 -5.46 5.65
CA VAL A 436 -13.29 -4.84 6.98
C VAL A 436 -12.39 -3.62 7.01
N ARG A 437 -11.18 -3.71 6.44
CA ARG A 437 -10.25 -2.58 6.34
C ARG A 437 -10.87 -1.42 5.57
N ARG A 438 -11.43 -1.69 4.38
CA ARG A 438 -12.08 -0.68 3.54
C ARG A 438 -13.22 0.04 4.28
N LYS A 439 -14.10 -0.68 4.96
CA LYS A 439 -15.19 -0.08 5.75
C LYS A 439 -14.67 0.83 6.87
N ILE A 440 -13.56 0.46 7.53
CA ILE A 440 -12.91 1.31 8.54
C ILE A 440 -12.32 2.56 7.87
N GLU A 441 -11.65 2.41 6.74
CA GLU A 441 -11.03 3.50 5.98
C GLU A 441 -12.09 4.51 5.51
N ASP A 442 -13.18 4.03 4.93
CA ASP A 442 -14.31 4.86 4.48
C ASP A 442 -14.95 5.60 5.66
N PHE A 443 -15.22 4.89 6.76
CA PHE A 443 -15.81 5.47 7.95
C PHE A 443 -14.88 6.49 8.63
N PHE A 444 -13.55 6.28 8.60
CA PHE A 444 -12.58 7.25 9.12
C PHE A 444 -12.44 8.49 8.22
N ALA A 445 -12.60 8.33 6.91
CA ALA A 445 -12.49 9.42 5.94
C ALA A 445 -13.71 10.35 5.96
N ASP A 446 -14.85 9.86 6.44
CA ASP A 446 -16.09 10.61 6.56
C ASP A 446 -15.99 11.66 7.70
N LYS A 447 -16.33 12.92 7.39
CA LYS A 447 -16.28 14.05 8.35
C LYS A 447 -17.27 13.91 9.50
N ASP A 448 -18.43 13.32 9.23
CA ASP A 448 -19.53 13.20 10.19
C ASP A 448 -19.43 11.93 11.04
N SER A 449 -18.48 11.06 10.72
CA SER A 449 -18.18 9.84 11.43
C SER A 449 -17.76 10.13 12.89
N SER A 450 -18.11 9.19 13.77
CA SER A 450 -17.65 9.21 15.16
C SER A 450 -16.25 8.59 15.36
N LEU A 451 -15.65 8.01 14.34
CA LEU A 451 -14.32 7.41 14.40
C LEU A 451 -13.25 8.48 14.29
N ARG A 452 -12.49 8.71 15.36
CA ARG A 452 -11.45 9.74 15.43
C ARG A 452 -10.03 9.20 15.58
N TYR A 453 -9.87 7.95 16.01
CA TYR A 453 -8.56 7.38 16.32
C TYR A 453 -8.36 6.04 15.60
N VAL A 454 -7.33 5.93 14.77
CA VAL A 454 -6.95 4.67 14.13
C VAL A 454 -5.54 4.29 14.54
N PHE A 455 -5.41 3.19 15.27
CA PHE A 455 -4.14 2.56 15.59
C PHE A 455 -3.72 1.65 14.44
N CYS A 456 -2.50 1.77 13.93
CA CYS A 456 -2.10 1.03 12.75
C CYS A 456 -0.65 0.58 12.77
N THR A 457 -0.38 -0.45 11.97
CA THR A 457 0.97 -0.93 11.67
C THR A 457 1.50 -0.26 10.40
N SER A 458 2.60 -0.78 9.88
CA SER A 458 3.21 -0.38 8.61
C SER A 458 2.31 -0.49 7.36
N THR A 459 1.14 -1.07 7.48
CA THR A 459 0.14 -1.01 6.38
C THR A 459 -0.13 0.42 5.95
N LEU A 460 0.05 1.36 6.86
CA LEU A 460 -0.03 2.79 6.55
C LEU A 460 1.09 3.25 5.57
N LEU A 461 2.27 2.63 5.62
CA LEU A 461 3.38 2.92 4.70
C LEU A 461 3.09 2.45 3.27
N GLU A 462 2.12 1.56 3.09
CA GLU A 462 1.83 0.86 1.83
C GLU A 462 0.79 1.56 0.94
N GLY A 463 0.66 2.88 1.00
CA GLY A 463 -0.16 3.64 0.05
C GLY A 463 -1.62 3.87 0.46
N ILE A 464 -2.09 3.37 1.61
CA ILE A 464 -3.47 3.59 2.09
C ILE A 464 -3.70 5.07 2.36
N ASN A 465 -4.77 5.63 1.80
CA ASN A 465 -5.08 7.05 1.84
C ASN A 465 -5.97 7.40 3.05
N LEU A 466 -5.40 7.34 4.26
CA LEU A 466 -6.09 7.78 5.48
C LEU A 466 -5.70 9.23 5.83
N PRO A 467 -6.64 10.18 5.80
CA PRO A 467 -6.37 11.57 6.16
C PRO A 467 -6.36 11.73 7.69
N ALA A 468 -5.30 12.31 8.24
CA ALA A 468 -5.26 12.65 9.65
C ALA A 468 -4.61 14.00 9.90
N LYS A 469 -5.16 14.76 10.86
CA LYS A 469 -4.54 16.00 11.35
C LYS A 469 -3.29 15.69 12.15
N ASN A 470 -3.35 14.66 13.00
CA ASN A 470 -2.26 14.26 13.88
C ASN A 470 -1.80 12.84 13.57
N ILE A 471 -0.49 12.66 13.50
CA ILE A 471 0.14 11.34 13.47
C ILE A 471 0.99 11.19 14.73
N PHE A 472 0.65 10.22 15.56
CA PHE A 472 1.44 9.83 16.73
C PHE A 472 2.33 8.64 16.35
N VAL A 473 3.63 8.73 16.61
CA VAL A 473 4.59 7.68 16.27
C VAL A 473 5.24 7.16 17.55
N PHE A 474 4.79 5.99 18.01
CA PHE A 474 5.30 5.37 19.23
C PHE A 474 6.58 4.57 19.04
N ASN A 475 6.89 4.18 17.81
CA ASN A 475 8.00 3.32 17.48
C ASN A 475 8.90 3.97 16.44
N ASP A 476 10.20 3.90 16.67
CA ASP A 476 11.26 4.39 15.79
C ASP A 476 11.66 3.40 14.69
N GLY A 477 10.83 2.40 14.41
CA GLY A 477 11.17 1.36 13.44
C GLY A 477 9.97 0.64 12.83
N HIS A 478 10.29 -0.18 11.84
CA HIS A 478 9.39 -1.05 11.11
C HIS A 478 9.87 -2.50 11.21
N GLY A 479 9.02 -3.40 11.74
CA GLY A 479 9.42 -4.79 12.02
C GLY A 479 10.55 -4.84 13.06
N SER A 480 11.69 -5.41 12.68
CA SER A 480 12.88 -5.50 13.56
C SER A 480 13.91 -4.40 13.33
N HIS A 481 13.60 -3.38 12.54
CA HIS A 481 14.57 -2.36 12.10
C HIS A 481 14.12 -0.96 12.50
N THR A 482 15.08 -0.08 12.79
CA THR A 482 14.86 1.36 12.86
C THR A 482 14.46 1.88 11.48
N PHE A 483 13.67 2.96 11.45
CA PHE A 483 13.29 3.61 10.21
C PHE A 483 14.51 4.13 9.46
N GLU A 484 14.55 3.86 8.17
CA GLU A 484 15.30 4.71 7.25
C GLU A 484 14.57 6.06 7.09
N LYS A 485 15.32 7.12 6.78
CA LYS A 485 14.76 8.47 6.66
C LYS A 485 13.59 8.52 5.66
N ILE A 486 13.71 7.80 4.55
CA ILE A 486 12.67 7.74 3.50
C ILE A 486 11.38 7.10 4.03
N ASP A 487 11.48 6.00 4.76
CA ASP A 487 10.32 5.32 5.33
C ASP A 487 9.62 6.20 6.36
N PHE A 488 10.42 6.89 7.19
CA PHE A 488 9.89 7.84 8.16
C PHE A 488 9.19 9.02 7.49
N GLU A 489 9.81 9.66 6.48
CA GLU A 489 9.19 10.76 5.72
C GLU A 489 7.90 10.30 5.00
N ASN A 490 7.86 9.07 4.50
CA ASN A 490 6.67 8.48 3.89
C ASN A 490 5.53 8.29 4.92
N LEU A 491 5.86 7.81 6.14
CA LEU A 491 4.91 7.69 7.23
C LEU A 491 4.32 9.03 7.62
N ILE A 492 5.18 9.99 7.94
CA ILE A 492 4.74 11.30 8.44
C ILE A 492 4.13 12.19 7.36
N GLY A 493 4.41 11.91 6.09
CA GLY A 493 3.83 12.60 4.95
C GLY A 493 2.30 12.45 4.85
N ARG A 494 1.70 11.62 5.67
CA ARG A 494 0.23 11.47 5.81
C ARG A 494 -0.38 12.44 6.83
N ALA A 495 0.45 13.20 7.56
CA ALA A 495 0.00 14.26 8.45
C ALA A 495 -0.47 15.47 7.64
N GLY A 496 -1.75 15.78 7.75
CA GLY A 496 -2.41 16.80 6.96
C GLY A 496 -2.76 16.34 5.54
N ARG A 497 -3.87 16.79 5.02
CA ARG A 497 -4.35 16.44 3.68
C ARG A 497 -4.69 17.69 2.88
N LEU A 498 -4.21 17.73 1.65
CA LEU A 498 -4.58 18.75 0.67
C LEU A 498 -6.11 18.86 0.57
N MET A 499 -6.65 20.08 0.53
CA MET A 499 -8.08 20.43 0.55
C MET A 499 -8.83 20.17 1.88
N LYS A 500 -8.21 19.56 2.88
CA LYS A 500 -8.85 19.34 4.20
C LYS A 500 -8.13 20.08 5.32
N GLU A 501 -6.82 20.32 5.17
CA GLU A 501 -5.94 20.88 6.20
C GLU A 501 -4.85 21.75 5.58
N VAL A 502 -4.50 22.87 6.19
CA VAL A 502 -3.31 23.66 5.82
C VAL A 502 -2.03 23.14 6.46
N SER A 503 -2.15 22.43 7.60
CA SER A 503 -1.01 21.80 8.29
C SER A 503 -1.40 20.50 8.96
N GLY A 504 -0.43 19.61 9.14
CA GLY A 504 -0.55 18.40 9.97
C GLY A 504 0.50 18.38 11.08
N ASN A 505 0.22 17.63 12.14
CA ASN A 505 1.13 17.46 13.28
C ASN A 505 1.70 16.06 13.31
N VAL A 506 3.00 15.95 13.48
CA VAL A 506 3.74 14.71 13.66
C VAL A 506 4.26 14.72 15.09
N ILE A 507 3.79 13.80 15.92
CA ILE A 507 4.14 13.71 17.32
C ILE A 507 4.81 12.35 17.58
N CYS A 508 6.13 12.36 17.69
CA CYS A 508 6.88 11.16 18.09
C CYS A 508 6.87 11.06 19.62
N VAL A 509 6.48 9.90 20.13
CA VAL A 509 6.25 9.69 21.57
C VAL A 509 7.13 8.56 22.08
N ARG A 510 7.96 8.87 23.08
CA ARG A 510 8.73 7.89 23.85
C ARG A 510 8.08 7.69 25.22
N ASP A 511 7.40 6.56 25.38
CA ASP A 511 6.80 6.12 26.65
C ASP A 511 7.42 4.81 27.19
N GLU A 512 8.29 4.16 26.41
CA GLU A 512 9.03 2.96 26.77
C GLU A 512 10.54 3.14 26.60
N ASP A 513 11.36 2.57 27.49
CA ASP A 513 12.83 2.73 27.49
C ASP A 513 13.51 2.15 26.25
N ARG A 514 12.91 1.15 25.63
CA ARG A 514 13.45 0.47 24.45
C ARG A 514 13.21 1.18 23.13
N ARG A 515 12.38 2.23 23.15
CA ARG A 515 11.98 2.97 21.93
C ARG A 515 12.68 4.31 21.89
N TRP A 516 12.94 4.80 20.68
CA TRP A 516 13.57 6.11 20.43
C TRP A 516 14.91 6.29 21.18
N LYS A 517 15.71 5.20 21.32
CA LYS A 517 16.98 5.23 22.07
C LYS A 517 18.02 6.14 21.44
N GLU A 518 18.09 6.17 20.12
CA GLU A 518 19.06 6.97 19.34
C GLU A 518 18.57 8.42 19.13
N GLY A 519 17.46 8.78 19.82
CA GLY A 519 16.92 10.12 19.81
C GLY A 519 16.10 10.45 18.56
N ALA A 520 15.69 11.68 18.47
CA ALA A 520 14.71 12.20 17.55
C ALA A 520 15.34 12.77 16.25
N ASP A 521 16.55 12.36 15.84
CA ASP A 521 17.23 12.92 14.65
C ASP A 521 16.48 12.67 13.34
N LEU A 522 15.63 11.63 13.30
CA LEU A 522 14.70 11.42 12.19
C LEU A 522 13.72 12.59 11.98
N LEU A 523 13.43 13.38 13.02
CA LEU A 523 12.53 14.53 12.93
C LEU A 523 13.17 15.76 12.30
N LYS A 524 14.52 15.84 12.25
CA LYS A 524 15.21 16.95 11.59
C LYS A 524 14.85 16.97 10.09
N LYS A 525 14.56 18.13 9.56
CA LYS A 525 14.46 18.34 8.11
C LYS A 525 15.87 18.38 7.53
N THR A 526 16.32 17.28 6.98
CA THR A 526 17.59 17.15 6.26
C THR A 526 17.31 16.68 4.85
N ASP A 527 18.19 17.02 3.92
CA ASP A 527 18.13 16.50 2.56
C ASP A 527 18.17 14.97 2.58
N LEU A 528 17.36 14.36 1.75
CA LEU A 528 17.34 12.91 1.59
C LEU A 528 18.58 12.45 0.82
N GLU A 529 19.16 11.36 1.26
CA GLU A 529 20.24 10.71 0.53
C GLU A 529 19.71 10.06 -0.75
N LYS A 530 20.56 10.02 -1.78
CA LYS A 530 20.23 9.31 -3.02
C LYS A 530 20.03 7.83 -2.72
N VAL A 531 18.96 7.29 -3.25
CA VAL A 531 18.71 5.85 -3.21
C VAL A 531 19.56 5.14 -4.26
N ASP A 532 19.83 3.86 -4.01
CA ASP A 532 20.64 3.03 -4.88
C ASP A 532 20.05 1.63 -5.03
N SER A 533 20.51 0.90 -6.03
CA SER A 533 20.17 -0.50 -6.27
C SER A 533 21.42 -1.32 -6.55
N PHE A 534 21.52 -2.50 -5.93
CA PHE A 534 22.66 -3.38 -6.18
C PHE A 534 22.76 -3.84 -7.65
N LEU A 535 21.65 -3.77 -8.40
CA LEU A 535 21.62 -4.16 -9.81
C LEU A 535 22.43 -3.23 -10.71
N ILE A 536 22.49 -1.94 -10.38
CA ILE A 536 23.17 -0.91 -11.21
C ILE A 536 24.37 -0.27 -10.52
N ASN A 537 24.59 -0.53 -9.24
CA ASN A 537 25.72 0.04 -8.50
C ASN A 537 27.03 -0.68 -8.87
N LYS A 538 28.02 0.13 -9.33
CA LYS A 538 29.35 -0.36 -9.74
C LYS A 538 30.32 -0.55 -8.57
N GLU A 539 29.96 -0.20 -7.34
CA GLU A 539 30.85 -0.30 -6.19
C GLU A 539 31.16 -1.74 -5.78
N LYS A 540 32.36 -1.96 -5.21
CA LYS A 540 32.85 -3.27 -4.75
C LYS A 540 31.95 -3.93 -3.68
N ARG A 541 31.14 -3.15 -2.96
CA ARG A 541 30.22 -3.64 -1.91
C ARG A 541 29.17 -4.62 -2.42
N ARG A 542 28.76 -4.51 -3.67
CA ARG A 542 27.65 -5.28 -4.26
C ARG A 542 28.03 -6.63 -4.84
N LYS A 543 29.29 -7.02 -4.73
CA LYS A 543 29.77 -8.36 -5.13
C LYS A 543 29.10 -9.48 -4.31
N LYS A 544 28.74 -9.20 -3.06
CA LYS A 544 28.18 -10.19 -2.13
C LYS A 544 26.79 -10.65 -2.53
N GLU A 545 25.93 -9.75 -3.03
CA GLU A 545 24.58 -10.07 -3.49
C GLU A 545 24.62 -11.00 -4.69
N PHE A 546 25.45 -10.73 -5.69
CA PHE A 546 25.63 -11.60 -6.85
C PHE A 546 26.24 -12.97 -6.49
N ILE A 547 27.14 -13.05 -5.51
CA ILE A 547 27.63 -14.33 -4.98
C ILE A 547 26.49 -15.12 -4.34
N ASN A 548 25.62 -14.47 -3.56
CA ASN A 548 24.48 -15.12 -2.95
C ASN A 548 23.43 -15.59 -3.98
N ILE A 549 23.21 -14.82 -5.06
CA ILE A 549 22.39 -15.28 -6.20
C ILE A 549 22.99 -16.57 -6.79
N GLY A 550 24.32 -16.64 -6.96
CA GLY A 550 25.01 -17.84 -7.42
C GLY A 550 24.82 -19.05 -6.48
N LYS A 551 24.89 -18.84 -5.17
CA LYS A 551 24.59 -19.88 -4.17
C LYS A 551 23.15 -20.36 -4.23
N ALA A 552 22.20 -19.42 -4.36
CA ALA A 552 20.79 -19.75 -4.48
C ALA A 552 20.48 -20.57 -5.75
N LEU A 553 21.16 -20.30 -6.88
CA LEU A 553 21.09 -21.11 -8.09
C LEU A 553 21.50 -22.57 -7.87
N LEU A 554 22.51 -22.79 -7.02
CA LEU A 554 22.98 -24.13 -6.63
C LEU A 554 22.18 -24.76 -5.49
N ASN A 555 21.17 -24.06 -4.96
CA ASN A 555 20.43 -24.45 -3.76
C ASN A 555 21.31 -24.61 -2.51
N GLU A 556 22.39 -23.82 -2.42
CA GLU A 556 23.23 -23.73 -1.25
C GLU A 556 22.66 -22.77 -0.21
N ASP A 557 23.04 -22.96 1.06
CA ASP A 557 22.58 -22.09 2.15
C ASP A 557 23.13 -20.66 1.99
N LEU A 558 22.23 -19.71 2.06
CA LEU A 558 22.57 -18.30 2.10
C LEU A 558 23.08 -17.91 3.50
N SER A 559 23.90 -16.87 3.56
CA SER A 559 24.48 -16.38 4.82
C SER A 559 23.41 -16.18 5.91
N THR A 560 23.69 -16.65 7.13
CA THR A 560 22.83 -16.48 8.30
C THR A 560 22.65 -15.00 8.70
N SER A 561 23.57 -14.13 8.29
CA SER A 561 23.49 -12.69 8.54
C SER A 561 22.44 -11.95 7.67
N LEU A 562 21.94 -12.59 6.62
CA LEU A 562 20.91 -12.01 5.77
C LEU A 562 19.53 -12.13 6.43
N ARG A 563 18.71 -11.12 6.25
CA ARG A 563 17.32 -11.11 6.69
C ARG A 563 16.47 -12.05 5.85
N VAL A 564 15.31 -12.44 6.35
CA VAL A 564 14.40 -13.36 5.64
C VAL A 564 13.99 -12.78 4.29
N GLY A 565 13.53 -11.53 4.24
CA GLY A 565 13.14 -10.87 3.00
C GLY A 565 14.28 -10.71 1.99
N GLU A 566 15.53 -10.45 2.45
CA GLU A 566 16.71 -10.42 1.59
C GLU A 566 17.01 -11.81 1.00
N LYS A 567 16.91 -12.87 1.80
CA LYS A 567 17.10 -14.25 1.32
C LYS A 567 16.09 -14.63 0.26
N GLU A 568 14.82 -14.35 0.51
CA GLU A 568 13.74 -14.59 -0.44
C GLU A 568 13.98 -13.80 -1.73
N ASN A 569 14.30 -12.52 -1.64
CA ASN A 569 14.56 -11.64 -2.78
C ASN A 569 15.73 -12.16 -3.64
N LEU A 570 16.88 -12.51 -3.02
CA LEU A 570 18.03 -13.07 -3.74
C LEU A 570 17.72 -14.44 -4.36
N THR A 571 16.87 -15.24 -3.74
CA THR A 571 16.40 -16.52 -4.28
C THR A 571 15.51 -16.29 -5.52
N HIS A 572 14.61 -15.32 -5.48
CA HIS A 572 13.79 -14.95 -6.66
C HIS A 572 14.68 -14.45 -7.81
N TYR A 573 15.64 -13.56 -7.53
CA TYR A 573 16.60 -13.11 -8.54
C TYR A 573 17.40 -14.28 -9.15
N SER A 574 17.66 -15.36 -8.43
CA SER A 574 18.35 -16.52 -8.99
C SER A 574 17.50 -17.22 -10.07
N THR A 575 16.19 -17.34 -9.86
CA THR A 575 15.25 -17.89 -10.86
C THR A 575 15.17 -17.00 -12.09
N ILE A 576 15.03 -15.67 -11.88
CA ILE A 576 14.98 -14.66 -12.93
C ILE A 576 16.28 -14.66 -13.74
N MET A 577 17.43 -14.78 -13.06
CA MET A 577 18.75 -14.88 -13.70
C MET A 577 18.84 -16.10 -14.63
N LEU A 578 18.41 -17.26 -14.14
CA LEU A 578 18.36 -18.47 -14.96
C LEU A 578 17.48 -18.29 -16.19
N LEU A 579 16.29 -17.69 -16.03
CA LEU A 579 15.37 -17.39 -17.13
C LEU A 579 16.02 -16.48 -18.16
N HIS A 580 16.63 -15.36 -17.76
CA HIS A 580 17.34 -14.44 -18.65
C HIS A 580 18.53 -15.11 -19.37
N HIS A 581 19.16 -16.11 -18.73
CA HIS A 581 20.22 -16.87 -19.38
C HIS A 581 19.67 -17.85 -20.41
N ILE A 582 18.58 -18.57 -20.09
CA ILE A 582 17.92 -19.50 -21.02
C ILE A 582 17.44 -18.77 -22.27
N GLU A 583 16.84 -17.60 -22.12
CA GLU A 583 16.29 -16.77 -23.21
C GLU A 583 17.34 -15.89 -23.91
N ASN A 584 18.59 -15.96 -23.46
CA ASN A 584 19.71 -15.16 -23.95
C ASN A 584 19.49 -13.64 -23.87
N ASP A 585 18.77 -13.19 -22.84
CA ASP A 585 18.52 -11.77 -22.58
C ASP A 585 19.76 -11.03 -22.09
N GLY A 586 19.87 -9.73 -22.43
CA GLY A 586 20.96 -8.84 -22.04
C GLY A 586 20.67 -7.96 -20.82
N SER A 587 19.86 -8.41 -19.87
CA SER A 587 19.40 -7.61 -18.74
C SER A 587 20.52 -7.09 -17.83
N VAL A 588 20.26 -5.95 -17.16
CA VAL A 588 21.16 -5.36 -16.14
C VAL A 588 21.52 -6.39 -15.05
N LEU A 589 20.56 -7.20 -14.61
CA LEU A 589 20.77 -8.29 -13.66
C LEU A 589 21.82 -9.28 -14.16
N LYS A 590 21.70 -9.76 -15.40
CA LYS A 590 22.64 -10.71 -16.00
C LYS A 590 24.01 -10.08 -16.23
N ALA A 591 24.05 -8.85 -16.74
CA ALA A 591 25.32 -8.13 -16.95
C ALA A 591 26.08 -7.95 -15.63
N GLY A 592 25.40 -7.52 -14.55
CA GLY A 592 25.98 -7.40 -13.22
C GLY A 592 26.49 -8.73 -12.66
N PHE A 593 25.75 -9.83 -12.86
CA PHE A 593 26.16 -11.15 -12.43
C PHE A 593 27.45 -11.63 -13.12
N PHE A 594 27.56 -11.43 -14.44
CA PHE A 594 28.76 -11.75 -15.20
C PHE A 594 29.97 -10.89 -14.82
N GLU A 595 29.75 -9.60 -14.55
CA GLU A 595 30.82 -8.70 -14.13
C GLU A 595 31.39 -9.06 -12.74
N LYS A 596 30.50 -9.49 -11.82
CA LYS A 596 30.90 -9.71 -10.40
C LYS A 596 31.20 -11.16 -10.04
N ASN A 597 30.90 -12.14 -10.89
CA ASN A 597 31.12 -13.57 -10.65
C ASN A 597 31.93 -14.18 -11.80
N THR A 598 33.17 -14.54 -11.51
CA THR A 598 34.09 -15.12 -12.50
C THR A 598 33.66 -16.49 -13.04
N GLN A 599 32.79 -17.21 -12.33
CA GLN A 599 32.26 -18.53 -12.73
C GLN A 599 30.82 -18.43 -13.23
N ALA A 600 30.32 -17.22 -13.50
CA ALA A 600 28.92 -16.98 -13.87
C ALA A 600 28.44 -17.84 -15.03
N PHE A 601 29.22 -17.93 -16.10
CA PHE A 601 28.86 -18.70 -17.29
C PHE A 601 28.77 -20.20 -17.00
N GLU A 602 29.79 -20.80 -16.39
CA GLU A 602 29.80 -22.22 -16.06
C GLU A 602 28.64 -22.60 -15.13
N LEU A 603 28.37 -21.76 -14.13
CA LEU A 603 27.32 -21.96 -13.17
C LEU A 603 25.92 -21.92 -13.83
N LEU A 604 25.67 -20.93 -14.68
CA LEU A 604 24.40 -20.80 -15.39
C LEU A 604 24.21 -21.92 -16.44
N GLU A 605 25.25 -22.28 -17.19
CA GLU A 605 25.21 -23.41 -18.14
C GLU A 605 24.96 -24.75 -17.44
N LYS A 606 25.60 -24.98 -16.29
CA LYS A 606 25.34 -26.17 -15.46
C LYS A 606 23.90 -26.21 -14.96
N THR A 607 23.37 -25.08 -14.47
CA THR A 607 21.99 -24.98 -13.97
C THR A 607 20.99 -25.18 -15.10
N LYS A 608 21.25 -24.57 -16.28
CA LYS A 608 20.44 -24.71 -17.49
C LYS A 608 20.36 -26.16 -17.97
N LYS A 609 21.50 -26.87 -18.04
CA LYS A 609 21.54 -28.28 -18.45
C LYS A 609 20.74 -29.20 -17.51
N ASN A 610 20.64 -28.85 -16.25
CA ASN A 610 19.92 -29.61 -15.23
C ASN A 610 18.46 -29.17 -15.04
N ASN A 611 17.99 -28.22 -15.83
CA ASN A 611 16.63 -27.70 -15.72
C ASN A 611 15.87 -27.83 -17.06
N ASN A 612 14.78 -28.59 -17.04
CA ASN A 612 13.92 -28.82 -18.18
C ASN A 612 12.58 -28.05 -18.07
N VAL A 613 12.43 -27.18 -17.09
CA VAL A 613 11.20 -26.40 -16.91
C VAL A 613 11.06 -25.36 -18.02
N PRO A 614 9.90 -25.26 -18.69
CA PRO A 614 9.67 -24.27 -19.72
C PRO A 614 9.82 -22.83 -19.21
N SER A 615 10.35 -21.96 -20.06
CA SER A 615 10.59 -20.54 -19.72
C SER A 615 9.32 -19.83 -19.25
N ASP A 616 8.16 -20.12 -19.85
CA ASP A 616 6.89 -19.48 -19.44
C ASP A 616 6.48 -19.86 -18.02
N ILE A 617 6.76 -21.10 -17.60
CA ILE A 617 6.48 -21.56 -16.24
C ILE A 617 7.49 -20.96 -15.25
N LEU A 618 8.78 -20.91 -15.59
CA LEU A 618 9.80 -20.22 -14.78
C LEU A 618 9.45 -18.74 -14.59
N ARG A 619 8.94 -18.09 -15.62
CA ARG A 619 8.52 -16.68 -15.63
C ARG A 619 7.37 -16.43 -14.67
N SER A 620 6.28 -17.19 -14.79
CA SER A 620 5.10 -17.03 -13.95
C SER A 620 5.32 -17.48 -12.51
N SER A 621 6.26 -18.40 -12.27
CA SER A 621 6.54 -18.99 -10.95
C SER A 621 7.95 -18.66 -10.45
N SER A 622 8.43 -17.43 -10.69
CA SER A 622 9.79 -17.00 -10.31
C SER A 622 10.09 -17.01 -8.81
N THR A 623 9.05 -17.08 -7.98
CA THR A 623 9.17 -17.22 -6.51
C THR A 623 9.48 -18.64 -6.03
N ILE A 624 9.43 -19.63 -6.92
CA ILE A 624 9.72 -21.02 -6.60
C ILE A 624 11.07 -21.40 -7.23
N LYS A 625 11.98 -21.98 -6.45
CA LYS A 625 13.31 -22.38 -6.92
C LYS A 625 13.20 -23.33 -8.11
N PRO A 626 13.99 -23.14 -9.18
CA PRO A 626 13.98 -23.97 -10.38
C PRO A 626 14.19 -25.46 -10.11
N ILE A 627 15.00 -25.79 -9.10
CA ILE A 627 15.27 -27.19 -8.72
C ILE A 627 14.01 -27.94 -8.26
N TYR A 628 13.11 -27.27 -7.55
CA TYR A 628 11.84 -27.88 -7.11
C TYR A 628 10.84 -27.95 -8.28
N GLN A 629 10.78 -26.94 -9.10
CA GLN A 629 9.95 -26.97 -10.32
C GLN A 629 10.38 -28.12 -11.24
N ASN A 630 11.68 -28.30 -11.43
CA ASN A 630 12.21 -29.42 -12.22
C ASN A 630 11.96 -30.79 -11.57
N LYS A 631 12.02 -30.89 -10.24
CA LYS A 631 11.66 -32.11 -9.49
C LYS A 631 10.20 -32.51 -9.75
N VAL A 632 9.29 -31.53 -9.69
CA VAL A 632 7.86 -31.75 -10.01
C VAL A 632 7.68 -32.17 -11.47
N LEU A 633 8.34 -31.49 -12.41
CA LEU A 633 8.29 -31.84 -13.83
C LEU A 633 8.67 -33.29 -14.09
N VAL A 634 9.83 -33.72 -13.53
CA VAL A 634 10.30 -35.09 -13.67
C VAL A 634 9.34 -36.09 -13.00
N TYR A 635 8.77 -35.73 -11.86
CA TYR A 635 7.77 -36.55 -11.17
C TYR A 635 6.52 -36.76 -12.03
N ILE A 636 5.98 -35.72 -12.61
CA ILE A 636 4.80 -35.79 -13.50
C ILE A 636 5.12 -36.59 -14.76
N GLN A 637 6.27 -36.37 -15.39
CA GLN A 637 6.71 -37.13 -16.57
C GLN A 637 6.80 -38.64 -16.31
N LYS A 638 7.24 -39.06 -15.12
CA LYS A 638 7.38 -40.47 -14.73
C LYS A 638 6.03 -41.13 -14.39
N ASN A 639 5.14 -40.40 -13.68
CA ASN A 639 3.92 -40.95 -13.13
C ASN A 639 2.68 -40.62 -13.97
N GLN A 640 2.80 -39.73 -14.96
CA GLN A 640 1.74 -39.35 -15.89
C GLN A 640 0.42 -39.01 -15.15
N GLN A 641 -0.69 -39.66 -15.50
CA GLN A 641 -2.01 -39.42 -14.94
C GLN A 641 -2.09 -39.67 -13.42
N GLN A 642 -1.23 -40.52 -12.87
CA GLN A 642 -1.16 -40.77 -11.42
C GLN A 642 -0.58 -39.61 -10.62
N ALA A 643 0.15 -38.70 -11.30
CA ALA A 643 0.69 -37.51 -10.69
C ALA A 643 -0.32 -36.35 -10.64
N VAL A 644 -1.48 -36.45 -11.26
CA VAL A 644 -2.49 -35.39 -11.23
C VAL A 644 -3.02 -35.24 -9.81
N LEU A 645 -2.94 -34.00 -9.26
CA LEU A 645 -3.48 -33.70 -7.96
C LEU A 645 -5.00 -33.79 -8.01
N THR A 646 -5.54 -34.87 -7.42
CA THR A 646 -6.97 -35.03 -7.28
C THR A 646 -7.40 -34.36 -5.99
N ILE A 647 -8.30 -33.43 -6.04
CA ILE A 647 -8.90 -32.77 -4.88
C ILE A 647 -10.42 -32.97 -4.93
N ASN A 648 -10.96 -33.37 -3.81
CA ASN A 648 -12.39 -33.54 -3.65
C ASN A 648 -12.82 -32.86 -2.35
N ASN A 649 -13.67 -31.84 -2.46
CA ASN A 649 -14.20 -31.10 -1.31
C ASN A 649 -15.04 -31.95 -0.34
N GLU A 650 -15.48 -33.15 -0.75
CA GLU A 650 -16.24 -34.04 0.11
C GLU A 650 -15.33 -34.95 0.96
N ASN A 651 -14.12 -35.25 0.47
CA ASN A 651 -13.16 -36.09 1.17
C ASN A 651 -11.88 -35.32 1.54
N ILE A 652 -11.73 -35.06 2.83
CA ILE A 652 -10.59 -34.36 3.37
C ILE A 652 -9.26 -35.11 3.17
N ASP A 653 -9.26 -36.41 3.21
CA ASP A 653 -8.02 -37.22 3.12
C ASP A 653 -7.41 -37.11 1.71
N VAL A 654 -8.24 -36.88 0.69
CA VAL A 654 -7.77 -36.60 -0.68
C VAL A 654 -7.04 -35.28 -0.73
N ILE A 655 -7.54 -34.23 -0.04
CA ILE A 655 -6.88 -32.93 0.05
C ILE A 655 -5.57 -33.05 0.84
N VAL A 656 -5.57 -33.82 1.93
CA VAL A 656 -4.35 -34.09 2.72
C VAL A 656 -3.28 -34.72 1.83
N HIS A 657 -3.62 -35.75 1.04
CA HIS A 657 -2.67 -36.41 0.14
C HIS A 657 -2.10 -35.45 -0.93
N ALA A 658 -2.92 -34.56 -1.48
CA ALA A 658 -2.44 -33.54 -2.39
C ALA A 658 -1.44 -32.58 -1.71
N LEU A 659 -1.73 -32.16 -0.46
CA LEU A 659 -0.80 -31.31 0.32
C LEU A 659 0.47 -32.05 0.73
N GLU A 660 0.41 -33.36 1.01
CA GLU A 660 1.60 -34.20 1.23
C GLU A 660 2.52 -34.23 0.01
N THR A 661 1.92 -34.37 -1.17
CA THR A 661 2.67 -34.30 -2.45
C THR A 661 3.36 -32.96 -2.60
N LEU A 662 2.64 -31.83 -2.37
CA LEU A 662 3.25 -30.50 -2.44
C LEU A 662 4.34 -30.30 -1.37
N TYR A 663 4.10 -30.75 -0.14
CA TYR A 663 5.07 -30.70 0.96
C TYR A 663 6.40 -31.38 0.59
N GLU A 664 6.33 -32.58 0.02
CA GLU A 664 7.51 -33.35 -0.40
C GLU A 664 8.19 -32.76 -1.64
N MET A 665 7.41 -32.38 -2.67
CA MET A 665 7.94 -31.88 -3.93
C MET A 665 8.64 -30.55 -3.74
N TYR A 666 8.06 -29.62 -2.99
CA TYR A 666 8.58 -28.27 -2.79
C TYR A 666 9.36 -28.10 -1.48
N ASN A 667 9.60 -29.20 -0.74
CA ASN A 667 10.38 -29.20 0.50
C ASN A 667 9.90 -28.16 1.53
N TRP A 668 8.59 -28.15 1.81
CA TRP A 668 7.99 -27.18 2.74
C TRP A 668 8.57 -27.22 4.15
N GLY A 669 9.12 -28.37 4.57
CA GLY A 669 9.81 -28.50 5.85
C GLY A 669 11.04 -27.57 5.99
N VAL A 670 11.61 -27.11 4.88
CA VAL A 670 12.71 -26.13 4.83
C VAL A 670 12.20 -24.78 4.35
N GLU A 671 11.52 -24.73 3.19
CA GLU A 671 11.16 -23.49 2.51
C GLU A 671 10.04 -22.74 3.24
N GLU A 672 9.10 -23.44 3.87
CA GLU A 672 7.92 -22.87 4.52
C GLU A 672 7.88 -23.08 6.04
N SER A 673 9.05 -23.36 6.67
CA SER A 673 9.17 -23.56 8.12
C SER A 673 9.64 -22.32 8.89
N GLY A 674 10.14 -21.33 8.18
CA GLY A 674 10.68 -20.09 8.72
C GLY A 674 9.80 -18.87 8.41
N GLY A 675 10.27 -17.70 8.84
CA GLY A 675 9.58 -16.46 8.55
C GLY A 675 8.48 -16.10 9.55
N ARG A 676 7.66 -15.11 9.18
CA ARG A 676 6.66 -14.50 10.08
C ARG A 676 5.40 -15.36 10.24
N ASP A 677 4.94 -16.02 9.18
CA ASP A 677 3.74 -16.85 9.15
C ASP A 677 4.08 -18.17 8.41
N PRO A 678 4.79 -19.13 9.07
CA PRO A 678 5.20 -20.36 8.43
C PRO A 678 4.02 -21.29 8.17
N LEU A 679 3.99 -21.97 7.00
CA LEU A 679 2.99 -23.01 6.75
C LEU A 679 3.20 -24.21 7.70
N ILE A 680 4.44 -24.58 7.92
CA ILE A 680 4.85 -25.65 8.83
C ILE A 680 5.82 -25.07 9.86
N PRO A 681 5.36 -24.65 11.04
CA PRO A 681 6.23 -24.12 12.09
C PRO A 681 7.39 -25.07 12.43
N LYS A 682 8.58 -24.54 12.71
CA LYS A 682 9.81 -25.33 12.95
C LYS A 682 9.63 -26.44 13.98
N GLY A 683 8.87 -26.23 15.04
CA GLY A 683 8.58 -27.26 16.06
C GLY A 683 7.68 -28.42 15.57
N LEU A 684 7.08 -28.28 14.39
CA LEU A 684 6.22 -29.29 13.76
C LEU A 684 6.87 -29.91 12.51
N VAL A 685 8.11 -29.54 12.19
CA VAL A 685 8.87 -30.16 11.11
C VAL A 685 9.33 -31.55 11.55
N GLY A 686 8.94 -32.59 10.81
CA GLY A 686 9.30 -33.97 11.07
C GLY A 686 8.15 -34.95 10.85
N VAL A 687 8.49 -36.22 10.81
CA VAL A 687 7.50 -37.30 10.57
C VAL A 687 6.44 -37.30 11.68
N GLY A 688 5.20 -37.14 11.30
CA GLY A 688 4.04 -37.12 12.20
C GLY A 688 3.55 -35.73 12.63
N HIS A 689 4.42 -34.79 12.90
CA HIS A 689 4.01 -33.43 13.37
C HIS A 689 3.68 -32.50 12.22
N GLY A 690 4.44 -32.51 11.13
CA GLY A 690 4.13 -31.74 9.91
C GLY A 690 2.80 -32.16 9.30
N MET A 691 2.51 -33.45 9.29
CA MET A 691 1.28 -34.03 8.74
C MET A 691 0.00 -33.59 9.48
N SER A 692 0.07 -33.35 10.80
CA SER A 692 -1.08 -32.79 11.54
C SER A 692 -1.41 -31.37 11.07
N ARG A 693 -0.41 -30.57 10.71
CA ARG A 693 -0.61 -29.22 10.18
C ARG A 693 -1.16 -29.25 8.75
N LEU A 694 -0.79 -30.25 7.92
CA LEU A 694 -1.38 -30.45 6.60
C LEU A 694 -2.89 -30.75 6.68
N ARG A 695 -3.33 -31.54 7.67
CA ARG A 695 -4.75 -31.78 7.89
C ARG A 695 -5.52 -30.52 8.26
N TYR A 696 -4.93 -29.62 9.04
CA TYR A 696 -5.49 -28.29 9.31
C TYR A 696 -5.66 -27.49 8.01
N TRP A 697 -4.62 -27.43 7.18
CA TRP A 697 -4.69 -26.73 5.89
C TRP A 697 -5.74 -27.36 4.97
N ALA A 698 -5.82 -28.68 4.94
CA ALA A 698 -6.83 -29.39 4.15
C ALA A 698 -8.27 -29.04 4.59
N MET A 699 -8.53 -28.95 5.90
CA MET A 699 -9.82 -28.50 6.43
C MET A 699 -10.13 -27.06 6.02
N LEU A 700 -9.13 -26.18 6.11
CA LEU A 700 -9.29 -24.78 5.76
C LEU A 700 -9.55 -24.62 4.25
N ILE A 701 -8.79 -25.31 3.37
CA ILE A 701 -9.02 -25.34 1.91
C ILE A 701 -10.44 -25.83 1.62
N ARG A 702 -10.84 -26.96 2.19
CA ARG A 702 -12.18 -27.55 1.97
C ARG A 702 -13.29 -26.55 2.27
N ASN A 703 -13.25 -25.94 3.45
CA ASN A 703 -14.31 -25.04 3.87
C ASN A 703 -14.26 -23.71 3.08
N TRP A 704 -13.06 -23.20 2.81
CA TRP A 704 -12.86 -21.99 2.02
C TRP A 704 -13.38 -22.13 0.59
N THR A 705 -13.07 -23.25 -0.09
CA THR A 705 -13.52 -23.53 -1.46
C THR A 705 -14.98 -23.96 -1.56
N LYS A 706 -15.63 -24.33 -0.45
CA LYS A 706 -17.09 -24.43 -0.33
C LYS A 706 -17.78 -23.08 -0.14
N ALA A 707 -17.04 -22.00 -0.26
CA ALA A 707 -17.49 -20.62 -0.07
C ALA A 707 -18.07 -20.33 1.33
N GLU A 708 -17.58 -21.03 2.37
CA GLU A 708 -17.96 -20.73 3.74
C GLU A 708 -17.48 -19.32 4.14
N PRO A 709 -18.32 -18.50 4.79
CA PRO A 709 -17.91 -17.18 5.25
C PRO A 709 -16.85 -17.27 6.35
N ILE A 710 -16.04 -16.23 6.47
CA ILE A 710 -14.93 -16.16 7.45
C ILE A 710 -15.46 -16.36 8.88
N SER A 711 -16.60 -15.77 9.23
CA SER A 711 -17.23 -15.94 10.54
C SER A 711 -17.53 -17.42 10.88
N ARG A 712 -17.91 -18.20 9.87
CA ARG A 712 -18.15 -19.63 10.06
C ARG A 712 -16.86 -20.42 10.22
N LEU A 713 -15.80 -20.08 9.48
CA LEU A 713 -14.47 -20.67 9.67
C LEU A 713 -13.91 -20.39 11.07
N ILE A 714 -14.12 -19.19 11.59
CA ILE A 714 -13.78 -18.85 12.97
C ILE A 714 -14.60 -19.72 13.96
N THR A 715 -15.90 -19.84 13.74
CA THR A 715 -16.78 -20.66 14.58
C THR A 715 -16.34 -22.14 14.60
N PHE A 716 -15.93 -22.71 13.47
CA PHE A 716 -15.38 -24.07 13.41
C PHE A 716 -14.08 -24.20 14.22
N SER A 717 -13.19 -23.21 14.13
CA SER A 717 -11.96 -23.21 14.91
C SER A 717 -12.22 -23.10 16.42
N LEU A 718 -13.16 -22.24 16.83
CA LEU A 718 -13.56 -22.12 18.22
C LEU A 718 -14.10 -23.43 18.78
N LYS A 719 -14.98 -24.13 18.05
CA LYS A 719 -15.49 -25.45 18.43
C LYS A 719 -14.38 -26.49 18.59
N TYR A 720 -13.44 -26.50 17.62
CA TYR A 720 -12.30 -27.41 17.68
C TYR A 720 -11.48 -27.21 18.96
N HIS A 721 -11.16 -25.97 19.33
CA HIS A 721 -10.40 -25.68 20.56
C HIS A 721 -11.22 -25.99 21.83
N GLN A 722 -12.54 -25.79 21.78
CA GLN A 722 -13.43 -26.18 22.87
C GLN A 722 -13.45 -27.71 23.10
N GLU A 723 -13.50 -28.49 22.03
CA GLU A 723 -13.48 -29.96 22.10
C GLU A 723 -12.11 -30.49 22.51
N LYS A 724 -11.01 -29.85 22.01
CA LYS A 724 -9.64 -30.23 22.33
C LYS A 724 -9.24 -29.83 23.75
N GLY A 725 -9.80 -28.72 24.27
CA GLY A 725 -9.57 -28.23 25.63
C GLY A 725 -8.31 -27.37 25.79
N ASP A 726 -7.51 -27.16 24.75
CA ASP A 726 -6.29 -26.37 24.76
C ASP A 726 -6.18 -25.42 23.57
N ILE A 727 -5.35 -24.37 23.70
CA ILE A 727 -5.00 -23.43 22.63
C ILE A 727 -3.48 -23.16 22.65
N TRP A 728 -2.89 -23.18 21.45
CA TRP A 728 -1.50 -22.82 21.21
C TRP A 728 -1.39 -21.50 20.46
N PHE A 729 -0.60 -20.57 20.99
CA PHE A 729 -0.32 -19.31 20.32
C PHE A 729 1.06 -18.74 20.71
N TYR A 730 1.50 -17.67 20.06
CA TYR A 730 2.75 -16.98 20.38
C TYR A 730 2.44 -15.64 21.07
N GLU A 731 3.05 -15.40 22.21
CA GLU A 731 3.03 -14.12 22.91
C GLU A 731 4.46 -13.70 23.21
N ASP A 732 4.83 -12.48 22.83
CA ASP A 732 6.21 -11.96 22.94
C ASP A 732 7.30 -12.88 22.35
N GLY A 733 6.98 -13.57 21.23
CA GLY A 733 7.88 -14.49 20.55
C GLY A 733 8.08 -15.84 21.23
N ARG A 734 7.32 -16.15 22.28
CA ARG A 734 7.35 -17.44 22.99
C ARG A 734 6.09 -18.23 22.70
N PRO A 735 6.19 -19.55 22.46
CA PRO A 735 5.03 -20.40 22.35
C PRO A 735 4.37 -20.57 23.72
N ILE A 736 3.07 -20.35 23.76
CA ILE A 736 2.22 -20.54 24.93
C ILE A 736 1.21 -21.64 24.64
N ASN A 737 1.04 -22.54 25.58
CA ASN A 737 -0.03 -23.51 25.57
C ASN A 737 -0.84 -23.32 26.85
N GLU A 738 -2.12 -23.06 26.73
CA GLU A 738 -3.01 -22.89 27.86
C GLU A 738 -4.35 -23.59 27.64
N LYS A 739 -5.09 -23.83 28.72
CA LYS A 739 -6.44 -24.37 28.65
C LYS A 739 -7.34 -23.40 27.91
N PHE A 740 -8.11 -23.92 26.95
CA PHE A 740 -9.11 -23.11 26.26
C PHE A 740 -10.32 -22.86 27.17
N THR A 741 -10.56 -21.61 27.51
CA THR A 741 -11.69 -21.17 28.34
C THR A 741 -12.77 -20.49 27.53
N GLY A 742 -12.48 -20.10 26.29
CA GLY A 742 -13.38 -19.30 25.45
C GLY A 742 -13.50 -17.86 25.89
N ASP A 743 -12.51 -17.35 26.66
CA ASP A 743 -12.46 -15.93 26.99
C ASP A 743 -12.18 -15.06 25.75
N GLN A 744 -12.45 -13.78 25.87
CA GLN A 744 -12.36 -12.84 24.74
C GLN A 744 -10.93 -12.74 24.18
N LYS A 745 -9.86 -12.90 24.98
CA LYS A 745 -8.48 -12.91 24.51
C LYS A 745 -8.25 -14.10 23.57
N GLN A 746 -8.64 -15.30 24.01
CA GLN A 746 -8.47 -16.53 23.22
C GLN A 746 -9.31 -16.51 21.95
N ILE A 747 -10.54 -16.00 22.01
CA ILE A 747 -11.40 -15.82 20.83
C ILE A 747 -10.68 -14.89 19.81
N ASN A 748 -10.14 -13.77 20.24
CA ASN A 748 -9.47 -12.83 19.33
C ASN A 748 -8.15 -13.39 18.77
N ILE A 749 -7.41 -14.19 19.52
CA ILE A 749 -6.23 -14.91 19.00
C ILE A 749 -6.64 -15.83 17.85
N ILE A 750 -7.73 -16.59 17.98
CA ILE A 750 -8.24 -17.48 16.93
C ILE A 750 -8.73 -16.66 15.72
N ILE A 751 -9.43 -15.55 15.94
CA ILE A 751 -9.86 -14.63 14.87
C ILE A 751 -8.66 -14.18 14.04
N GLU A 752 -7.64 -13.62 14.71
CA GLU A 752 -6.43 -13.13 14.05
C GLU A 752 -5.68 -14.25 13.30
N GLN A 753 -5.63 -15.46 13.87
CA GLN A 753 -4.98 -16.60 13.25
C GLN A 753 -5.73 -17.04 11.98
N ILE A 754 -7.04 -17.21 12.02
CA ILE A 754 -7.84 -17.62 10.85
C ILE A 754 -7.75 -16.59 9.74
N MET A 755 -7.84 -15.30 10.07
CA MET A 755 -7.68 -14.24 9.08
C MET A 755 -6.29 -14.27 8.42
N SER A 756 -5.23 -14.46 9.22
CA SER A 756 -3.86 -14.59 8.72
C SER A 756 -3.67 -15.84 7.86
N ASP A 757 -4.21 -16.97 8.30
CA ASP A 757 -4.07 -18.26 7.60
C ASP A 757 -4.81 -18.22 6.24
N ILE A 758 -5.92 -17.50 6.12
CA ILE A 758 -6.60 -17.29 4.83
C ILE A 758 -5.77 -16.36 3.93
N GLU A 759 -5.43 -15.17 4.38
CA GLU A 759 -4.82 -14.16 3.52
C GLU A 759 -3.36 -14.48 3.17
N ASN A 760 -2.54 -14.85 4.15
CA ASN A 760 -1.11 -15.11 3.95
C ASN A 760 -0.81 -16.58 3.67
N GLY A 761 -1.53 -17.49 4.30
CA GLY A 761 -1.32 -18.93 4.17
C GLY A 761 -1.93 -19.48 2.89
N LEU A 762 -3.26 -19.43 2.76
CA LEU A 762 -3.96 -20.01 1.61
C LEU A 762 -3.73 -19.21 0.34
N ARG A 763 -4.16 -17.95 0.33
CA ARG A 763 -4.27 -17.14 -0.88
C ARG A 763 -2.93 -16.60 -1.40
N PHE A 764 -1.84 -16.74 -0.65
CA PHE A 764 -0.52 -16.29 -1.07
C PHE A 764 0.51 -17.41 -1.14
N LYS A 765 0.65 -18.22 -0.05
CA LYS A 765 1.68 -19.25 -0.01
C LYS A 765 1.27 -20.56 -0.64
N ILE A 766 0.10 -21.12 -0.27
CA ILE A 766 -0.37 -22.42 -0.78
C ILE A 766 -0.79 -22.30 -2.25
N GLU A 767 -1.47 -21.23 -2.61
CA GLU A 767 -1.94 -20.95 -3.97
C GLU A 767 -0.79 -21.05 -4.99
N LYS A 768 0.37 -20.40 -4.75
CA LYS A 768 1.51 -20.40 -5.69
C LYS A 768 2.03 -21.81 -6.03
N TYR A 769 1.96 -22.76 -5.07
CA TYR A 769 2.41 -24.14 -5.29
C TYR A 769 1.41 -24.93 -6.11
N PHE A 770 0.12 -24.73 -5.87
CA PHE A 770 -0.92 -25.33 -6.71
C PHE A 770 -0.84 -24.81 -8.13
N LEU A 771 -0.66 -23.51 -8.32
CA LEU A 771 -0.50 -22.91 -9.64
C LEU A 771 0.71 -23.51 -10.38
N ASN A 772 1.88 -23.55 -9.76
CA ASN A 772 3.08 -24.10 -10.39
C ASN A 772 2.90 -25.58 -10.75
N TYR A 773 2.34 -26.36 -9.83
CA TYR A 773 2.08 -27.79 -10.08
C TYR A 773 1.09 -27.98 -11.24
N TYR A 774 0.01 -27.20 -11.29
CA TYR A 774 -0.97 -27.25 -12.38
C TYR A 774 -0.35 -26.86 -13.72
N LEU A 775 0.43 -25.78 -13.78
CA LEU A 775 1.11 -25.37 -15.01
C LEU A 775 2.07 -26.43 -15.55
N LEU A 776 2.81 -27.11 -14.67
CA LEU A 776 3.68 -28.22 -15.03
C LEU A 776 2.87 -29.45 -15.48
N SER A 777 1.74 -29.76 -14.83
CA SER A 777 0.83 -30.83 -15.23
C SER A 777 0.24 -30.56 -16.61
N ARG A 778 -0.23 -29.35 -16.85
CA ARG A 778 -0.77 -28.93 -18.15
C ARG A 778 0.28 -29.02 -19.28
N TYR A 779 1.53 -28.66 -18.99
CA TYR A 779 2.60 -28.78 -19.96
C TYR A 779 2.91 -30.22 -20.34
N VAL A 780 2.90 -31.16 -19.39
CA VAL A 780 3.24 -32.57 -19.63
C VAL A 780 2.07 -33.37 -20.19
N LEU A 781 0.86 -33.16 -19.65
CA LEU A 781 -0.30 -34.02 -19.89
C LEU A 781 -1.31 -33.42 -20.89
N GLY A 782 -1.16 -32.13 -21.21
CA GLY A 782 -2.14 -31.35 -21.94
C GLY A 782 -3.28 -30.87 -21.05
N GLU A 783 -4.05 -29.91 -21.55
CA GLU A 783 -5.08 -29.20 -20.77
C GLU A 783 -6.21 -30.13 -20.29
N GLU A 784 -6.65 -31.05 -21.15
CA GLU A 784 -7.73 -32.00 -20.81
C GLU A 784 -7.36 -32.99 -19.71
N ASN A 785 -6.07 -33.30 -19.54
CA ASN A 785 -5.57 -34.32 -18.63
C ASN A 785 -4.83 -33.76 -17.40
N ALA A 786 -4.67 -32.46 -17.30
CA ALA A 786 -3.93 -31.82 -16.22
C ALA A 786 -4.70 -31.76 -14.89
N GLY A 787 -5.98 -32.07 -14.88
CA GLY A 787 -6.88 -31.87 -13.77
C GLY A 787 -7.40 -30.42 -13.68
N GLN A 788 -7.98 -30.06 -12.56
CA GLN A 788 -8.53 -28.73 -12.31
C GLN A 788 -7.46 -27.79 -11.74
N ASP A 789 -7.55 -26.49 -12.08
CA ASP A 789 -6.71 -25.47 -11.47
C ASP A 789 -7.21 -25.12 -10.07
N TRP A 790 -6.61 -25.73 -9.06
CA TRP A 790 -6.94 -25.48 -7.66
C TRP A 790 -6.38 -24.17 -7.13
N SER A 791 -5.42 -23.56 -7.79
CA SER A 791 -4.94 -22.23 -7.41
C SER A 791 -6.05 -21.19 -7.57
N GLU A 792 -6.81 -21.28 -8.65
CA GLU A 792 -7.97 -20.43 -8.91
C GLU A 792 -9.05 -20.60 -7.82
N PHE A 793 -9.41 -21.84 -7.48
CA PHE A 793 -10.41 -22.10 -6.44
C PHE A 793 -9.97 -21.62 -5.05
N ILE A 794 -8.67 -21.69 -4.75
CA ILE A 794 -8.10 -21.17 -3.51
C ILE A 794 -8.10 -19.63 -3.52
N GLU A 795 -7.76 -18.98 -4.62
CA GLU A 795 -7.76 -17.53 -4.72
C GLU A 795 -9.17 -16.96 -4.52
N TYR A 796 -10.17 -17.51 -5.21
CA TYR A 796 -11.55 -17.00 -5.16
C TYR A 796 -12.41 -17.56 -4.02
N GLY A 797 -11.97 -18.62 -3.37
CA GLY A 797 -12.69 -19.26 -2.28
C GLY A 797 -14.00 -19.92 -2.72
N THR A 798 -14.02 -20.49 -3.91
CA THR A 798 -15.17 -21.22 -4.47
C THR A 798 -14.73 -22.13 -5.61
N THR A 799 -15.48 -23.21 -5.84
CA THR A 799 -15.33 -24.09 -7.03
C THR A 799 -16.37 -23.79 -8.12
N ASP A 800 -17.33 -22.88 -7.86
CA ASP A 800 -18.31 -22.47 -8.87
C ASP A 800 -17.68 -21.44 -9.83
N LYS A 801 -17.42 -21.86 -11.06
CA LYS A 801 -16.82 -21.01 -12.10
C LYS A 801 -17.64 -19.76 -12.41
N ARG A 802 -18.96 -19.79 -12.28
CA ARG A 802 -19.81 -18.62 -12.49
C ARG A 802 -19.57 -17.56 -11.42
N VAL A 803 -19.36 -17.97 -10.17
CA VAL A 803 -18.98 -17.07 -9.07
C VAL A 803 -17.59 -16.48 -9.32
N ILE A 804 -16.65 -17.26 -9.87
CA ILE A 804 -15.32 -16.79 -10.25
C ILE A 804 -15.41 -15.76 -11.35
N GLU A 805 -16.18 -16.01 -12.40
CA GLU A 805 -16.37 -15.06 -13.51
C GLU A 805 -16.94 -13.71 -13.06
N LEU A 806 -17.92 -13.71 -12.17
CA LEU A 806 -18.43 -12.47 -11.58
C LEU A 806 -17.37 -11.75 -10.73
N GLN A 807 -16.54 -12.48 -9.99
CA GLN A 807 -15.42 -11.90 -9.27
C GLN A 807 -14.36 -11.30 -10.22
N ASN A 808 -14.16 -11.91 -11.40
CA ASN A 808 -13.24 -11.39 -12.43
C ASN A 808 -13.64 -10.02 -12.98
N ILE A 809 -14.94 -9.73 -13.08
CA ILE A 809 -15.43 -8.41 -13.47
C ILE A 809 -15.52 -7.41 -12.30
N GLY A 810 -15.21 -7.86 -11.08
CA GLY A 810 -15.00 -6.98 -9.93
C GLY A 810 -15.93 -7.16 -8.75
N PHE A 811 -16.88 -8.09 -8.78
CA PHE A 811 -17.76 -8.38 -7.65
C PHE A 811 -17.04 -9.06 -6.49
N SER A 812 -17.48 -8.79 -5.27
CA SER A 812 -17.10 -9.59 -4.11
C SER A 812 -17.68 -11.00 -4.23
N ARG A 813 -17.10 -11.96 -3.49
CA ARG A 813 -17.62 -13.33 -3.43
C ARG A 813 -19.08 -13.38 -2.93
N GLY A 814 -19.43 -12.49 -1.99
CA GLY A 814 -20.79 -12.38 -1.45
C GLY A 814 -21.78 -11.94 -2.52
N ALA A 815 -21.48 -10.82 -3.20
CA ALA A 815 -22.31 -10.29 -4.27
C ALA A 815 -22.44 -11.28 -5.45
N SER A 816 -21.32 -11.91 -5.84
CA SER A 816 -21.35 -12.93 -6.91
C SER A 816 -22.30 -14.09 -6.60
N ARG A 817 -22.27 -14.60 -5.37
CA ARG A 817 -23.18 -15.67 -4.93
C ARG A 817 -24.64 -15.20 -4.88
N TYR A 818 -24.87 -14.00 -4.36
CA TYR A 818 -26.20 -13.41 -4.32
C TYR A 818 -26.79 -13.27 -5.73
N LEU A 819 -26.02 -12.75 -6.68
CA LEU A 819 -26.46 -12.60 -8.06
C LEU A 819 -26.81 -13.93 -8.72
N ILE A 820 -26.03 -15.00 -8.45
CA ILE A 820 -26.30 -16.33 -9.00
C ILE A 820 -27.51 -16.99 -8.33
N SER A 821 -27.74 -16.79 -7.02
CA SER A 821 -28.85 -17.40 -6.31
C SER A 821 -30.19 -16.73 -6.60
N GLU A 822 -30.20 -15.38 -6.67
CA GLU A 822 -31.45 -14.62 -6.72
C GLU A 822 -31.76 -14.04 -8.14
N HIS A 823 -30.75 -13.88 -9.00
CA HIS A 823 -30.87 -13.19 -10.28
C HIS A 823 -30.20 -13.93 -11.45
N SER A 824 -30.11 -15.26 -11.37
CA SER A 824 -29.45 -16.08 -12.40
C SER A 824 -30.11 -15.99 -13.79
N ASP A 825 -31.38 -15.63 -13.86
CA ASP A 825 -32.14 -15.40 -15.10
C ASP A 825 -31.73 -14.14 -15.88
N LEU A 826 -31.02 -13.23 -15.22
CA LEU A 826 -30.46 -12.01 -15.80
C LEU A 826 -28.98 -12.15 -16.22
N LEU A 827 -28.39 -13.30 -15.98
CA LEU A 827 -27.00 -13.65 -16.27
C LEU A 827 -26.96 -14.83 -17.25
N THR A 828 -26.19 -14.72 -18.31
CA THR A 828 -26.02 -15.79 -19.30
C THR A 828 -24.59 -16.35 -19.19
N PHE A 829 -24.50 -17.66 -18.90
CA PHE A 829 -23.23 -18.38 -18.83
C PHE A 829 -23.14 -19.45 -19.91
N SER A 830 -21.91 -19.78 -20.32
CA SER A 830 -21.65 -20.98 -21.15
C SER A 830 -21.77 -22.26 -20.31
N ASP A 831 -21.72 -23.41 -20.96
CA ASP A 831 -21.71 -24.72 -20.30
C ASP A 831 -20.47 -24.91 -19.42
N THR A 832 -19.39 -24.15 -19.67
CA THR A 832 -18.15 -24.17 -18.89
C THR A 832 -18.15 -23.16 -17.74
N GLY A 833 -19.22 -22.34 -17.60
CA GLY A 833 -19.39 -21.33 -16.55
C GLY A 833 -18.83 -19.96 -16.89
N GLU A 834 -18.38 -19.72 -18.14
CA GLU A 834 -17.89 -18.42 -18.61
C GLU A 834 -19.05 -17.44 -18.80
N LEU A 835 -18.90 -16.21 -18.33
CA LEU A 835 -19.91 -15.17 -18.47
C LEU A 835 -19.96 -14.65 -19.93
N LEU A 836 -21.13 -14.78 -20.56
CA LEU A 836 -21.36 -14.38 -21.94
C LEU A 836 -22.12 -13.06 -22.07
N ASP A 837 -23.12 -12.82 -21.18
CA ASP A 837 -23.95 -11.63 -21.23
C ASP A 837 -24.59 -11.33 -19.86
N VAL A 838 -24.92 -10.04 -19.64
CA VAL A 838 -25.60 -9.54 -18.45
C VAL A 838 -26.68 -8.55 -18.87
N LYS A 839 -27.90 -8.71 -18.37
CA LYS A 839 -28.98 -7.73 -18.54
C LYS A 839 -28.85 -6.60 -17.50
N GLU A 840 -27.81 -5.78 -17.65
CA GLU A 840 -27.39 -4.74 -16.69
C GLU A 840 -28.57 -3.84 -16.24
N THR A 841 -29.30 -3.27 -17.19
CA THR A 841 -30.41 -2.33 -16.92
C THR A 841 -31.57 -3.00 -16.16
N GLU A 842 -31.86 -4.28 -16.41
CA GLU A 842 -32.89 -5.02 -15.70
C GLU A 842 -32.42 -5.37 -14.29
N LEU A 843 -31.17 -5.78 -14.15
CA LEU A 843 -30.56 -6.12 -12.88
C LEU A 843 -30.59 -4.93 -11.90
N LEU A 844 -30.21 -3.73 -12.35
CA LEU A 844 -30.25 -2.49 -11.56
C LEU A 844 -31.65 -2.09 -11.11
N LYS A 845 -32.71 -2.51 -11.84
CA LYS A 845 -34.11 -2.23 -11.47
C LYS A 845 -34.67 -3.22 -10.45
N VAL A 846 -34.21 -4.46 -10.46
CA VAL A 846 -34.78 -5.55 -9.66
C VAL A 846 -34.14 -5.65 -8.27
N ILE A 847 -32.86 -5.30 -8.14
CA ILE A 847 -32.17 -5.36 -6.83
C ILE A 847 -32.72 -4.26 -5.93
N ASP A 848 -33.12 -4.67 -4.71
CA ASP A 848 -33.58 -3.71 -3.68
C ASP A 848 -32.42 -2.79 -3.28
N LYS A 849 -32.67 -1.48 -3.31
CA LYS A 849 -31.69 -0.45 -2.88
C LYS A 849 -31.20 -0.59 -1.44
N LYS A 850 -31.92 -1.34 -0.61
CA LYS A 850 -31.52 -1.66 0.76
C LYS A 850 -30.67 -2.93 0.87
N ASN A 851 -30.50 -3.67 -0.22
CA ASN A 851 -29.65 -4.85 -0.22
C ASN A 851 -28.20 -4.43 -0.04
N GLU A 852 -27.45 -5.17 0.79
CA GLU A 852 -26.04 -4.91 1.06
C GLU A 852 -25.14 -4.94 -0.18
N HIS A 853 -25.57 -5.59 -1.25
CA HIS A 853 -24.83 -5.72 -2.52
C HIS A 853 -25.25 -4.69 -3.59
N TYR A 854 -26.27 -3.85 -3.31
CA TYR A 854 -26.79 -2.90 -4.29
C TYR A 854 -25.73 -1.91 -4.78
N GLU A 855 -25.00 -1.31 -3.85
CA GLU A 855 -23.93 -0.34 -4.16
C GLU A 855 -22.84 -0.96 -5.05
N GLU A 856 -22.47 -2.19 -4.78
CA GLU A 856 -21.46 -2.92 -5.56
C GLU A 856 -21.95 -3.19 -7.00
N VAL A 857 -23.23 -3.53 -7.17
CA VAL A 857 -23.83 -3.73 -8.49
C VAL A 857 -23.96 -2.41 -9.24
N LEU A 858 -24.30 -1.34 -8.54
CA LEU A 858 -24.33 0.01 -9.10
C LEU A 858 -22.93 0.49 -9.53
N GLU A 859 -21.90 0.21 -8.74
CA GLU A 859 -20.49 0.55 -9.07
C GLU A 859 -19.99 -0.15 -10.34
N ILE A 860 -20.49 -1.35 -10.65
CA ILE A 860 -19.98 -2.18 -11.76
C ILE A 860 -20.83 -2.00 -13.03
N PHE A 861 -22.13 -1.84 -12.92
CA PHE A 861 -23.07 -1.78 -14.05
C PHE A 861 -23.86 -0.46 -14.15
N GLY A 862 -23.70 0.46 -13.20
CA GLY A 862 -24.40 1.75 -13.15
C GLY A 862 -23.70 2.91 -13.85
#